data_e48731a98d2ccde60579bf5b2431597f
#
_entry.id   e48731a98d2ccde60579bf5b2431597f
#
_cell.length_a   1.000
_cell.length_b   1.000
_cell.length_c   1.000
_cell.angle_alpha   90.00
_cell.angle_beta   90.00
_cell.angle_gamma   90.00
#
_symmetry.space_group_name_H-M   'P 1'
#
loop_
_entity.id
_entity.type
_entity.pdbx_description
1 polymer ?
#
loop_
_entity_poly.entity_id
_entity_poly.type
_entity_poly.pdbx_seq_one_letter_code
_entity_poly.pdbx_strand_id
1 'polypeptide(L)'
;MAGFDTDDATAFLGWMLDGVVAEGRGDHMDTLPVAPKGRLWLGRLAPEVVVQNSRLGERSERLEPCEVGVRLRPSEVDGRAVQCSATLVVWSEFDGGDAPDAPKWRKSEPVFVEADLRTPTAIGSITTAGRDDFAGAFAGLGAAGMECEFHAELEIGKDGPELVVTLVNLSPEELDGWDTSVYEARLDVDAGSTLAFTLDNLPDSFRYDRTVPAYGVNGGVERVDATTFRTTDVAIHDQPRPTYWDEEAGELPDLTFATLATDPLPSLRELVEACVRWGAAHWAPEVLARRVAQEGWGKDMRAEVEREAGKFFDELDRLRSGLALLGTNTDLRRSFVLANRAFHESPLVNHTDWRPFQLGFLLANAVSIVDDDPGGSRSVVDTLWFATGGGKTETYLLYVLTAAFYDRLRGKREGITSWGRFPLRMLSLQQTQRFADVLAAAELVRQAEQIPGREFSLGFFVGAGGTPNKIKKDARAGEPSPTDPDMPARYRVLLRCPFCGSTDLQMRFDTGRWTLDHVCRDSGCPWGGKPLPFRIVDDEIYRSLPTVVLGTLDKAASIAMQAAMRGFYGPPSGRCPTQGHGFTYAPRSGSPGGCLFPGCTATPVALPQDGSLYAPTVRMQDELHLLRDSLGAVDSHYEALLDALQAHYGSVPKIIASSATLAGHDEQVEALYRRDGRTFPRPGPEAGRSFWSRSTDVLARRFAGLAPRGVTLEYATDQLTESLQRVTRRAVDDPAGVAATLGIDAAKIPDLVLQYGVDVVYGSTLKDV
;
A
#
# COMPACT_ATOMS: atom_id res chain seq x y z
N MET A 1 -13.71 1.68 17.63
CA MET A 1 -14.35 2.79 16.91
C MET A 1 -15.82 2.43 16.83
N ALA A 2 -16.70 3.25 17.38
CA ALA A 2 -18.16 3.06 17.26
C ALA A 2 -18.47 2.99 15.76
N GLY A 3 -19.36 2.07 15.36
CA GLY A 3 -19.67 1.80 13.97
C GLY A 3 -20.21 3.04 13.28
N PHE A 4 -19.40 3.62 12.41
CA PHE A 4 -19.85 4.58 11.41
C PHE A 4 -20.83 3.88 10.48
N ASP A 5 -21.94 4.55 10.22
CA ASP A 5 -22.84 4.17 9.14
C ASP A 5 -22.08 4.40 7.82
N THR A 6 -21.78 3.31 7.14
CA THR A 6 -20.99 3.32 5.89
C THR A 6 -21.72 4.05 4.77
N ASP A 7 -23.04 4.06 4.81
CA ASP A 7 -23.87 4.74 3.81
C ASP A 7 -23.74 6.25 3.95
N ASP A 8 -23.74 6.77 5.18
CA ASP A 8 -23.52 8.19 5.47
C ASP A 8 -22.12 8.66 5.02
N ALA A 9 -21.08 7.84 5.27
CA ALA A 9 -19.72 8.15 4.84
C ALA A 9 -19.58 8.13 3.30
N THR A 10 -20.23 7.20 2.62
CA THR A 10 -20.26 7.12 1.16
C THR A 10 -20.97 8.31 0.54
N ALA A 11 -22.10 8.71 1.13
CA ALA A 11 -22.86 9.90 0.71
C ALA A 11 -22.03 11.18 0.89
N PHE A 12 -21.33 11.31 2.03
CA PHE A 12 -20.47 12.45 2.30
C PHE A 12 -19.28 12.55 1.33
N LEU A 13 -18.62 11.41 1.02
CA LEU A 13 -17.55 11.37 0.01
C LEU A 13 -18.05 11.73 -1.38
N GLY A 14 -19.24 11.27 -1.76
CA GLY A 14 -19.89 11.68 -3.01
C GLY A 14 -20.10 13.18 -3.07
N TRP A 15 -20.67 13.76 -2.04
CA TRP A 15 -20.91 15.20 -1.93
C TRP A 15 -19.62 16.04 -1.98
N MET A 16 -18.55 15.57 -1.33
CA MET A 16 -17.23 16.23 -1.41
C MET A 16 -16.70 16.23 -2.85
N LEU A 17 -16.77 15.10 -3.54
CA LEU A 17 -16.31 14.97 -4.92
C LEU A 17 -17.13 15.84 -5.87
N ASP A 18 -18.45 15.81 -5.75
CA ASP A 18 -19.35 16.65 -6.54
C ASP A 18 -19.06 18.14 -6.33
N GLY A 19 -18.80 18.53 -5.07
CA GLY A 19 -18.40 19.89 -4.74
C GLY A 19 -17.10 20.33 -5.40
N VAL A 20 -16.08 19.46 -5.40
CA VAL A 20 -14.79 19.72 -6.06
C VAL A 20 -14.94 19.83 -7.59
N VAL A 21 -15.72 18.93 -8.19
CA VAL A 21 -16.01 18.93 -9.62
C VAL A 21 -16.77 20.19 -10.03
N ALA A 22 -17.80 20.56 -9.26
CA ALA A 22 -18.58 21.76 -9.50
C ALA A 22 -17.71 23.04 -9.41
N GLU A 23 -16.76 23.12 -8.48
CA GLU A 23 -15.80 24.22 -8.40
C GLU A 23 -14.82 24.24 -9.59
N GLY A 24 -14.32 23.09 -10.01
CA GLY A 24 -13.41 22.97 -11.15
C GLY A 24 -14.05 23.31 -12.49
N ARG A 25 -15.33 23.00 -12.65
CA ARG A 25 -16.14 23.35 -13.83
C ARG A 25 -16.73 24.76 -13.77
N GLY A 26 -16.97 25.30 -12.58
CA GLY A 26 -17.71 26.55 -12.39
C GLY A 26 -19.24 26.39 -12.41
N ASP A 27 -19.76 25.19 -12.08
CA ASP A 27 -21.20 24.88 -12.17
C ASP A 27 -22.08 25.84 -11.36
N HIS A 28 -21.59 26.31 -10.22
CA HIS A 28 -22.29 27.24 -9.31
C HIS A 28 -21.86 28.70 -9.46
N MET A 29 -21.09 29.03 -10.50
CA MET A 29 -20.54 30.36 -10.71
C MET A 29 -21.26 31.06 -11.88
N ASP A 30 -22.09 32.06 -11.61
CA ASP A 30 -22.72 32.86 -12.66
C ASP A 30 -21.81 33.96 -13.17
N THR A 31 -20.86 34.41 -12.35
CA THR A 31 -19.90 35.47 -12.68
C THR A 31 -18.52 35.19 -12.12
N LEU A 32 -17.49 35.73 -12.80
CA LEU A 32 -16.08 35.64 -12.37
C LEU A 32 -15.39 37.00 -12.43
N PRO A 33 -14.49 37.33 -11.48
CA PRO A 33 -13.67 38.53 -11.53
C PRO A 33 -12.49 38.42 -12.48
N VAL A 34 -12.08 37.23 -12.88
CA VAL A 34 -10.96 36.92 -13.77
C VAL A 34 -11.45 36.09 -14.96
N ALA A 35 -10.65 36.06 -16.03
CA ALA A 35 -10.98 35.27 -17.21
C ALA A 35 -11.17 33.79 -16.86
N PRO A 36 -12.25 33.14 -17.36
CA PRO A 36 -12.60 31.77 -17.02
C PRO A 36 -11.46 30.78 -17.25
N LYS A 37 -10.68 30.97 -18.31
CA LYS A 37 -9.50 30.14 -18.65
C LYS A 37 -8.41 30.14 -17.56
N GLY A 38 -8.37 31.15 -16.71
CA GLY A 38 -7.43 31.23 -15.58
C GLY A 38 -7.98 30.66 -14.27
N ARG A 39 -9.26 30.28 -14.23
CA ARG A 39 -9.93 29.81 -13.01
C ARG A 39 -10.51 28.40 -13.15
N LEU A 40 -11.13 28.10 -14.29
CA LEU A 40 -11.82 26.84 -14.54
C LEU A 40 -10.85 25.84 -15.21
N TRP A 41 -10.77 24.65 -14.65
CA TRP A 41 -9.78 23.63 -15.01
C TRP A 41 -10.39 22.25 -15.34
N LEU A 42 -11.72 22.13 -15.27
CA LEU A 42 -12.47 20.94 -15.72
C LEU A 42 -13.48 21.34 -16.80
N GLY A 43 -13.85 20.42 -17.69
CA GLY A 43 -14.89 20.57 -18.69
C GLY A 43 -14.62 21.63 -19.76
N ARG A 44 -13.38 22.09 -19.93
CA ARG A 44 -13.00 23.15 -20.87
C ARG A 44 -12.49 22.56 -22.19
N LEU A 45 -12.88 23.15 -23.33
CA LEU A 45 -12.29 22.91 -24.65
C LEU A 45 -11.82 24.24 -25.25
N ALA A 46 -10.52 24.34 -25.52
CA ALA A 46 -9.94 25.49 -26.22
C ALA A 46 -10.29 25.45 -27.71
N PRO A 47 -10.24 26.57 -28.44
CA PRO A 47 -10.37 26.55 -29.88
C PRO A 47 -9.29 25.68 -30.56
N GLU A 48 -9.65 24.97 -31.62
CA GLU A 48 -8.71 24.11 -32.35
C GLU A 48 -7.49 24.91 -32.85
N VAL A 49 -7.72 26.12 -33.38
CA VAL A 49 -6.65 27.01 -33.85
C VAL A 49 -5.64 27.35 -32.78
N VAL A 50 -6.07 27.54 -31.53
CA VAL A 50 -5.19 27.81 -30.39
C VAL A 50 -4.33 26.59 -30.07
N VAL A 51 -4.94 25.39 -30.09
CA VAL A 51 -4.23 24.11 -29.83
C VAL A 51 -3.22 23.83 -30.95
N GLN A 52 -3.56 24.08 -32.20
CA GLN A 52 -2.66 23.91 -33.34
C GLN A 52 -1.47 24.88 -33.26
N ASN A 53 -1.72 26.14 -32.93
CA ASN A 53 -0.67 27.15 -32.77
C ASN A 53 0.28 26.82 -31.60
N SER A 54 -0.23 26.29 -30.49
CA SER A 54 0.58 25.89 -29.34
C SER A 54 1.47 24.67 -29.64
N ARG A 55 1.03 23.75 -30.47
CA ARG A 55 1.82 22.57 -30.91
C ARG A 55 2.97 22.94 -31.84
N LEU A 56 2.88 24.06 -32.55
CA LEU A 56 3.95 24.59 -33.42
C LEU A 56 4.99 25.40 -32.64
N GLY A 57 4.66 25.88 -31.46
CA GLY A 57 5.56 26.60 -30.54
C GLY A 57 6.22 25.62 -29.54
N GLU A 58 7.34 26.04 -28.93
CA GLU A 58 8.09 25.21 -27.99
C GLU A 58 7.23 24.66 -26.84
N ARG A 59 7.36 23.34 -26.57
CA ARG A 59 6.93 22.52 -25.42
C ARG A 59 5.96 23.21 -24.45
N SER A 60 4.68 23.15 -24.73
CA SER A 60 3.65 23.47 -23.73
C SER A 60 3.49 22.30 -22.76
N GLU A 61 3.76 22.52 -21.48
CA GLU A 61 3.45 21.59 -20.40
C GLU A 61 1.93 21.54 -20.08
N ARG A 62 1.14 22.35 -20.78
CA ARG A 62 -0.31 22.45 -20.61
C ARG A 62 -1.03 21.51 -21.55
N LEU A 63 -1.94 20.73 -21.01
CA LEU A 63 -2.85 19.88 -21.76
C LEU A 63 -4.09 20.72 -22.12
N GLU A 64 -4.12 21.28 -23.34
CA GLU A 64 -5.27 22.02 -23.86
C GLU A 64 -5.95 21.23 -24.99
N PRO A 65 -6.99 20.42 -24.69
CA PRO A 65 -7.76 19.77 -25.76
C PRO A 65 -8.73 20.75 -26.42
N CYS A 66 -8.91 20.60 -27.74
CA CYS A 66 -9.96 21.30 -28.48
C CYS A 66 -11.21 20.41 -28.68
N GLU A 67 -11.13 19.18 -28.27
CA GLU A 67 -12.19 18.18 -28.44
C GLU A 67 -12.34 17.27 -27.23
N VAL A 68 -13.55 16.73 -27.05
CA VAL A 68 -13.85 15.65 -26.11
C VAL A 68 -14.74 14.63 -26.80
N GLY A 69 -14.56 13.35 -26.52
CA GLY A 69 -15.33 12.37 -27.24
C GLY A 69 -15.31 10.96 -26.67
N VAL A 70 -15.88 10.06 -27.46
CA VAL A 70 -16.04 8.65 -27.16
C VAL A 70 -15.50 7.82 -28.33
N ARG A 71 -14.69 6.81 -28.01
CA ARG A 71 -14.19 5.80 -28.94
C ARG A 71 -14.96 4.50 -28.73
N LEU A 72 -15.54 3.97 -29.82
CA LEU A 72 -16.46 2.84 -29.82
C LEU A 72 -16.02 1.82 -30.88
N ARG A 73 -16.43 0.56 -30.71
CA ARG A 73 -16.33 -0.47 -31.78
C ARG A 73 -17.71 -0.74 -32.33
N PRO A 74 -18.05 -0.22 -33.50
CA PRO A 74 -19.35 -0.50 -34.11
C PRO A 74 -19.47 -1.97 -34.49
N SER A 75 -20.63 -2.59 -34.29
CA SER A 75 -20.87 -3.96 -34.76
C SER A 75 -20.87 -4.08 -36.28
N GLU A 76 -21.25 -3.00 -36.98
CA GLU A 76 -21.29 -2.91 -38.45
C GLU A 76 -20.84 -1.50 -38.86
N VAL A 77 -20.12 -1.42 -40.00
CA VAL A 77 -19.73 -0.16 -40.64
C VAL A 77 -20.62 0.04 -41.85
N ASP A 78 -21.78 0.62 -41.68
CA ASP A 78 -22.86 0.69 -42.65
C ASP A 78 -23.27 2.13 -43.05
N GLY A 79 -22.59 3.16 -42.52
CA GLY A 79 -22.94 4.57 -42.74
C GLY A 79 -24.23 5.01 -42.03
N ARG A 80 -24.66 4.26 -41.00
CA ARG A 80 -25.83 4.60 -40.18
C ARG A 80 -25.65 5.92 -39.47
N ALA A 81 -26.75 6.56 -39.06
CA ALA A 81 -26.70 7.70 -38.16
C ALA A 81 -26.50 7.23 -36.72
N VAL A 82 -25.67 7.95 -35.96
CA VAL A 82 -25.61 7.93 -34.51
C VAL A 82 -26.15 9.25 -33.98
N GLN A 83 -26.97 9.21 -32.95
CA GLN A 83 -27.51 10.41 -32.35
C GLN A 83 -26.47 10.98 -31.36
N CYS A 84 -26.10 12.23 -31.58
CA CYS A 84 -25.19 12.96 -30.75
C CYS A 84 -25.90 14.14 -30.09
N SER A 85 -25.71 14.36 -28.82
CA SER A 85 -26.12 15.58 -28.16
C SER A 85 -25.00 16.16 -27.30
N ALA A 86 -24.90 17.48 -27.28
CA ALA A 86 -23.91 18.18 -26.47
C ALA A 86 -24.57 19.28 -25.62
N THR A 87 -24.03 19.41 -24.40
CA THR A 87 -24.31 20.52 -23.51
C THR A 87 -23.03 21.23 -23.19
N LEU A 88 -23.03 22.58 -23.27
CA LEU A 88 -21.89 23.42 -22.95
C LEU A 88 -22.33 24.84 -22.54
N VAL A 89 -21.42 25.62 -21.98
CA VAL A 89 -21.64 27.04 -21.68
C VAL A 89 -20.49 27.88 -22.24
N VAL A 90 -20.72 29.18 -22.43
CA VAL A 90 -19.74 30.18 -22.86
C VAL A 90 -19.71 31.36 -21.88
N TRP A 91 -18.65 32.14 -21.90
CA TRP A 91 -18.46 33.27 -21.00
C TRP A 91 -18.25 34.56 -21.78
N SER A 92 -19.00 35.61 -21.37
CA SER A 92 -18.86 36.94 -21.96
C SER A 92 -18.26 37.96 -20.99
N GLU A 93 -17.50 38.89 -21.49
CA GLU A 93 -17.08 40.03 -20.71
C GLU A 93 -18.25 40.98 -20.43
N PHE A 94 -18.26 41.61 -19.26
CA PHE A 94 -19.20 42.66 -18.91
C PHE A 94 -18.55 43.63 -17.89
N ASP A 95 -19.07 44.85 -17.85
CA ASP A 95 -18.62 45.85 -16.88
C ASP A 95 -19.35 45.63 -15.56
N GLY A 96 -18.67 45.04 -14.61
CA GLY A 96 -19.15 44.81 -13.24
C GLY A 96 -18.73 45.87 -12.22
N GLY A 97 -18.02 46.93 -12.67
CA GLY A 97 -17.56 48.04 -11.84
C GLY A 97 -16.04 48.04 -11.56
N ASP A 98 -15.56 49.10 -10.87
CA ASP A 98 -14.14 49.40 -10.66
C ASP A 98 -13.49 48.71 -9.44
N ALA A 99 -14.25 47.93 -8.64
CA ALA A 99 -13.68 47.23 -7.49
C ALA A 99 -12.72 46.12 -7.93
N PRO A 100 -11.61 45.86 -7.21
CA PRO A 100 -10.65 44.81 -7.58
C PRO A 100 -11.25 43.42 -7.76
N ASP A 101 -12.29 43.13 -7.00
CA ASP A 101 -13.01 41.83 -7.03
C ASP A 101 -14.35 41.93 -7.77
N ALA A 102 -14.58 43.05 -8.51
CA ALA A 102 -15.82 43.17 -9.29
C ALA A 102 -15.87 42.10 -10.38
N PRO A 103 -17.03 41.46 -10.60
CA PRO A 103 -17.16 40.43 -11.62
C PRO A 103 -17.01 41.06 -13.02
N LYS A 104 -16.18 40.46 -13.84
CA LYS A 104 -15.91 40.94 -15.23
C LYS A 104 -16.37 39.95 -16.29
N TRP A 105 -16.70 38.74 -15.90
CA TRP A 105 -17.14 37.65 -16.78
C TRP A 105 -18.48 37.12 -16.30
N ARG A 106 -19.38 36.83 -17.24
CA ARG A 106 -20.70 36.24 -16.97
C ARG A 106 -20.87 34.98 -17.77
N LYS A 107 -21.37 33.92 -17.10
CA LYS A 107 -21.73 32.64 -17.72
C LYS A 107 -23.04 32.78 -18.52
N SER A 108 -23.10 32.13 -19.68
CA SER A 108 -24.32 32.02 -20.48
C SER A 108 -25.31 30.99 -19.90
N GLU A 109 -26.54 31.03 -20.35
CA GLU A 109 -27.42 29.87 -20.28
C GLU A 109 -26.78 28.69 -21.03
N PRO A 110 -27.06 27.43 -20.61
CA PRO A 110 -26.55 26.25 -21.29
C PRO A 110 -26.98 26.17 -22.77
N VAL A 111 -26.04 25.93 -23.64
CA VAL A 111 -26.28 25.58 -25.04
C VAL A 111 -26.49 24.08 -25.10
N PHE A 112 -27.61 23.65 -25.68
CA PHE A 112 -27.91 22.24 -26.00
C PHE A 112 -28.11 22.11 -27.51
N VAL A 113 -27.37 21.19 -28.10
CA VAL A 113 -27.49 20.86 -29.54
C VAL A 113 -27.55 19.34 -29.68
N GLU A 114 -28.48 18.89 -30.54
CA GLU A 114 -28.68 17.49 -30.91
C GLU A 114 -28.61 17.35 -32.42
N ALA A 115 -27.89 16.34 -32.91
CA ALA A 115 -27.78 16.09 -34.35
C ALA A 115 -27.58 14.59 -34.62
N ASP A 116 -28.11 14.18 -35.81
CA ASP A 116 -27.83 12.88 -36.39
C ASP A 116 -26.52 12.92 -37.17
N LEU A 117 -25.50 12.26 -36.63
CA LEU A 117 -24.17 12.16 -37.23
C LEU A 117 -24.04 10.86 -38.00
N ARG A 118 -23.82 10.93 -39.32
CA ARG A 118 -23.61 9.72 -40.12
C ARG A 118 -22.22 9.14 -39.86
N THR A 119 -22.14 7.85 -39.61
CA THR A 119 -20.85 7.17 -39.48
C THR A 119 -20.13 7.11 -40.82
N PRO A 120 -18.81 7.31 -40.84
CA PRO A 120 -18.01 7.11 -42.06
C PRO A 120 -18.05 5.66 -42.53
N THR A 121 -17.96 5.46 -43.84
CA THR A 121 -17.95 4.13 -44.48
C THR A 121 -16.57 3.67 -44.89
N ALA A 122 -15.58 4.54 -44.85
CA ALA A 122 -14.18 4.25 -45.19
C ALA A 122 -13.23 4.64 -44.03
N ILE A 123 -12.21 3.81 -43.80
CA ILE A 123 -11.18 4.07 -42.81
C ILE A 123 -10.44 5.38 -43.14
N GLY A 124 -10.21 6.22 -42.13
CA GLY A 124 -9.57 7.52 -42.26
C GLY A 124 -10.48 8.62 -42.85
N SER A 125 -11.77 8.33 -43.06
CA SER A 125 -12.73 9.36 -43.46
C SER A 125 -13.44 9.95 -42.21
N ILE A 126 -13.78 11.23 -42.32
CA ILE A 126 -14.47 12.00 -41.30
C ILE A 126 -15.81 12.46 -41.85
N THR A 127 -16.83 12.39 -41.02
CA THR A 127 -18.13 13.02 -41.25
C THR A 127 -18.44 13.99 -40.13
N THR A 128 -19.22 15.02 -40.44
CA THR A 128 -19.51 16.11 -39.50
C THR A 128 -20.98 16.43 -39.44
N ALA A 129 -21.45 17.00 -38.32
CA ALA A 129 -22.83 17.46 -38.15
C ALA A 129 -22.94 18.56 -37.06
N GLY A 130 -24.06 19.25 -37.05
CA GLY A 130 -24.46 20.16 -35.99
C GLY A 130 -23.84 21.58 -36.03
N ARG A 131 -22.97 21.89 -37.00
CA ARG A 131 -22.27 23.19 -37.05
C ARG A 131 -23.22 24.37 -37.14
N ASP A 132 -24.24 24.30 -38.03
CA ASP A 132 -25.22 25.39 -38.16
C ASP A 132 -26.10 25.53 -36.94
N ASP A 133 -26.41 24.42 -36.23
CA ASP A 133 -27.20 24.41 -34.99
C ASP A 133 -26.43 25.06 -33.85
N PHE A 134 -25.12 24.75 -33.70
CA PHE A 134 -24.25 25.43 -32.75
C PHE A 134 -24.11 26.94 -33.05
N ALA A 135 -23.85 27.29 -34.32
CA ALA A 135 -23.72 28.68 -34.74
C ALA A 135 -25.01 29.46 -34.46
N GLY A 136 -26.17 28.86 -34.74
CA GLY A 136 -27.48 29.43 -34.40
C GLY A 136 -27.69 29.64 -32.90
N ALA A 137 -27.35 28.65 -32.09
CA ALA A 137 -27.44 28.72 -30.64
C ALA A 137 -26.53 29.81 -30.07
N PHE A 138 -25.28 29.88 -30.51
CA PHE A 138 -24.32 30.93 -30.07
C PHE A 138 -24.75 32.32 -30.51
N ALA A 139 -25.27 32.46 -31.74
CA ALA A 139 -25.81 33.74 -32.23
C ALA A 139 -27.01 34.20 -31.38
N GLY A 140 -27.85 33.26 -30.89
CA GLY A 140 -28.96 33.54 -29.99
C GLY A 140 -28.49 34.09 -28.62
N LEU A 141 -27.29 33.76 -28.17
CA LEU A 141 -26.63 34.29 -26.97
C LEU A 141 -25.86 35.58 -27.21
N GLY A 142 -25.74 36.03 -28.46
CA GLY A 142 -24.91 37.18 -28.85
C GLY A 142 -23.43 36.82 -29.13
N ALA A 143 -23.09 35.56 -29.11
CA ALA A 143 -21.74 35.04 -29.37
C ALA A 143 -21.53 34.64 -30.84
N ALA A 144 -22.10 35.42 -31.78
CA ALA A 144 -21.95 35.16 -33.20
C ALA A 144 -20.48 35.09 -33.61
N GLY A 145 -20.08 33.98 -34.25
CA GLY A 145 -18.69 33.69 -34.62
C GLY A 145 -18.07 32.58 -33.79
N MET A 146 -18.66 32.17 -32.66
CA MET A 146 -18.30 30.89 -32.03
C MET A 146 -18.85 29.72 -32.83
N GLU A 147 -18.09 28.64 -32.88
CA GLU A 147 -18.43 27.46 -33.66
C GLU A 147 -18.00 26.19 -32.92
N CYS A 148 -18.91 25.21 -32.92
CA CYS A 148 -18.61 23.82 -32.52
C CYS A 148 -19.20 22.87 -33.55
N GLU A 149 -18.70 21.62 -33.59
CA GLU A 149 -19.17 20.62 -34.54
C GLU A 149 -19.00 19.23 -33.94
N PHE A 150 -19.89 18.31 -34.27
CA PHE A 150 -19.70 16.88 -34.04
C PHE A 150 -18.89 16.29 -35.18
N HIS A 151 -17.84 15.53 -34.84
CA HIS A 151 -17.05 14.76 -35.80
C HIS A 151 -17.23 13.26 -35.51
N ALA A 152 -17.30 12.46 -36.58
CA ALA A 152 -17.14 11.02 -36.50
C ALA A 152 -16.01 10.62 -37.43
N GLU A 153 -15.03 9.93 -36.92
CA GLU A 153 -13.90 9.38 -37.66
C GLU A 153 -13.89 7.86 -37.54
N LEU A 154 -13.64 7.17 -38.64
CA LEU A 154 -13.46 5.72 -38.65
C LEU A 154 -11.99 5.41 -38.75
N GLU A 155 -11.44 4.86 -37.70
CA GLU A 155 -10.05 4.42 -37.59
C GLU A 155 -9.92 2.90 -37.66
N ILE A 156 -8.70 2.41 -37.89
CA ILE A 156 -8.37 0.99 -37.75
C ILE A 156 -7.69 0.76 -36.38
N GLY A 157 -8.36 0.06 -35.52
CA GLY A 157 -7.81 -0.39 -34.26
C GLY A 157 -7.27 -1.81 -34.35
N LYS A 158 -6.75 -2.31 -33.24
CA LYS A 158 -6.18 -3.65 -33.11
C LYS A 158 -7.21 -4.76 -33.44
N ASP A 159 -8.42 -4.58 -32.92
CA ASP A 159 -9.49 -5.59 -33.02
C ASP A 159 -10.50 -5.31 -34.13
N GLY A 160 -10.20 -4.38 -35.05
CA GLY A 160 -11.05 -4.00 -36.15
C GLY A 160 -11.36 -2.51 -36.23
N PRO A 161 -12.39 -2.11 -37.00
CA PRO A 161 -12.77 -0.72 -37.11
C PRO A 161 -13.21 -0.11 -35.79
N GLU A 162 -12.76 1.11 -35.53
CA GLU A 162 -13.11 1.92 -34.34
C GLU A 162 -13.73 3.23 -34.80
N LEU A 163 -14.85 3.58 -34.22
CA LEU A 163 -15.54 4.84 -34.43
C LEU A 163 -15.20 5.80 -33.30
N VAL A 164 -14.60 6.92 -33.66
CA VAL A 164 -14.30 8.02 -32.73
C VAL A 164 -15.33 9.11 -32.98
N VAL A 165 -16.12 9.44 -31.97
CA VAL A 165 -17.11 10.52 -32.04
C VAL A 165 -16.67 11.61 -31.07
N THR A 166 -16.46 12.83 -31.56
CA THR A 166 -15.99 13.97 -30.78
C THR A 166 -16.85 15.20 -30.97
N LEU A 167 -16.94 16.03 -29.93
CA LEU A 167 -17.35 17.42 -29.96
C LEU A 167 -16.10 18.27 -30.06
N VAL A 168 -15.98 19.05 -31.12
CA VAL A 168 -14.82 19.90 -31.46
C VAL A 168 -15.17 21.37 -31.32
N ASN A 169 -14.33 22.16 -30.68
CA ASN A 169 -14.44 23.63 -30.65
C ASN A 169 -13.65 24.26 -31.80
N LEU A 170 -14.36 24.74 -32.80
CA LEU A 170 -13.83 25.38 -34.03
C LEU A 170 -13.85 26.92 -33.94
N SER A 171 -14.14 27.49 -32.80
CA SER A 171 -14.20 28.92 -32.59
C SER A 171 -12.89 29.62 -32.98
N PRO A 172 -12.89 30.92 -33.32
CA PRO A 172 -11.71 31.68 -33.65
C PRO A 172 -10.80 31.86 -32.39
N GLU A 173 -9.53 32.23 -32.60
CA GLU A 173 -8.59 32.45 -31.51
C GLU A 173 -9.04 33.61 -30.59
N GLU A 174 -9.65 34.63 -31.15
CA GLU A 174 -10.17 35.80 -30.43
C GLU A 174 -11.58 36.19 -30.94
N LEU A 175 -12.45 36.58 -30.03
CA LEU A 175 -13.78 37.12 -30.32
C LEU A 175 -14.04 38.26 -29.31
N ASP A 176 -14.39 39.44 -29.81
CA ASP A 176 -14.59 40.62 -29.00
C ASP A 176 -15.68 40.40 -27.92
N GLY A 177 -15.34 40.59 -26.64
CA GLY A 177 -16.23 40.43 -25.51
C GLY A 177 -16.53 39.00 -25.12
N TRP A 178 -15.88 37.97 -25.69
CA TRP A 178 -16.13 36.57 -25.40
C TRP A 178 -14.84 35.75 -25.16
N ASP A 179 -14.88 34.83 -24.20
CA ASP A 179 -13.88 33.75 -24.13
C ASP A 179 -14.26 32.70 -25.19
N THR A 180 -13.33 32.42 -26.11
CA THR A 180 -13.55 31.51 -27.22
C THR A 180 -13.43 30.03 -26.86
N SER A 181 -13.04 29.71 -25.61
CA SER A 181 -13.18 28.36 -25.06
C SER A 181 -14.65 28.08 -24.73
N VAL A 182 -15.04 26.81 -24.84
CA VAL A 182 -16.32 26.32 -24.30
C VAL A 182 -16.09 25.57 -23.01
N TYR A 183 -17.04 25.65 -22.09
CA TYR A 183 -16.95 25.14 -20.71
C TYR A 183 -18.10 24.19 -20.42
N GLU A 184 -17.97 23.40 -19.36
CA GLU A 184 -18.96 22.36 -18.96
C GLU A 184 -19.28 21.41 -20.14
N ALA A 185 -18.34 21.29 -21.10
CA ALA A 185 -18.55 20.55 -22.34
C ALA A 185 -18.80 19.06 -22.06
N ARG A 186 -19.96 18.56 -22.48
CA ARG A 186 -20.40 17.18 -22.35
C ARG A 186 -20.94 16.70 -23.67
N LEU A 187 -20.57 15.49 -24.07
CA LEU A 187 -21.08 14.82 -25.27
C LEU A 187 -21.75 13.52 -24.86
N ASP A 188 -22.97 13.32 -25.32
CA ASP A 188 -23.71 12.05 -25.28
C ASP A 188 -23.76 11.46 -26.70
N VAL A 189 -23.54 10.15 -26.82
CA VAL A 189 -23.54 9.43 -28.10
C VAL A 189 -24.41 8.17 -27.94
N ASP A 190 -25.53 8.10 -28.66
CA ASP A 190 -26.28 6.86 -28.83
C ASP A 190 -25.74 6.13 -30.08
N ALA A 191 -24.88 5.15 -29.82
CA ALA A 191 -24.17 4.42 -30.86
C ALA A 191 -24.89 3.12 -31.30
N GLY A 192 -26.01 2.78 -30.67
CA GLY A 192 -26.69 1.51 -30.86
C GLY A 192 -25.83 0.33 -30.42
N SER A 193 -25.83 -0.77 -31.17
CA SER A 193 -25.07 -1.97 -30.80
C SER A 193 -23.57 -1.79 -31.06
N THR A 194 -22.76 -1.99 -30.02
CA THR A 194 -21.29 -1.89 -30.05
C THR A 194 -20.65 -3.19 -29.57
N LEU A 195 -19.42 -3.43 -30.00
CA LEU A 195 -18.55 -4.49 -29.50
C LEU A 195 -17.65 -3.94 -28.39
N ALA A 196 -17.32 -4.78 -27.44
CA ALA A 196 -16.39 -4.38 -26.39
C ALA A 196 -14.94 -4.37 -26.88
N PHE A 197 -14.11 -3.51 -26.28
CA PHE A 197 -12.66 -3.54 -26.39
C PHE A 197 -12.06 -4.51 -25.37
N THR A 198 -10.92 -5.09 -25.72
CA THR A 198 -10.13 -5.88 -24.80
C THR A 198 -8.98 -5.04 -24.24
N LEU A 199 -8.86 -4.95 -22.92
CA LEU A 199 -7.78 -4.23 -22.24
C LEU A 199 -6.45 -4.99 -22.36
N ASP A 200 -5.49 -4.44 -23.10
CA ASP A 200 -4.19 -5.09 -23.34
C ASP A 200 -3.22 -4.97 -22.14
N ASN A 201 -3.42 -3.98 -21.30
CA ASN A 201 -2.62 -3.76 -20.10
C ASN A 201 -2.97 -4.73 -18.95
N LEU A 202 -4.04 -5.50 -19.08
CA LEU A 202 -4.41 -6.55 -18.15
C LEU A 202 -4.15 -7.92 -18.77
N PRO A 203 -3.49 -8.85 -18.04
CA PRO A 203 -3.34 -10.23 -18.50
C PRO A 203 -4.71 -10.90 -18.62
N ASP A 204 -4.82 -11.86 -19.52
CA ASP A 204 -6.00 -12.70 -19.62
C ASP A 204 -6.18 -13.52 -18.33
N SER A 205 -7.40 -13.63 -17.83
CA SER A 205 -7.66 -14.30 -16.56
C SER A 205 -9.09 -14.82 -16.47
N PHE A 206 -9.25 -15.99 -15.88
CA PHE A 206 -10.56 -16.56 -15.55
C PHE A 206 -11.23 -15.87 -14.35
N ARG A 207 -10.55 -14.95 -13.66
CA ARG A 207 -11.05 -14.27 -12.46
C ARG A 207 -11.82 -13.01 -12.73
N TYR A 208 -11.60 -12.37 -13.89
CA TYR A 208 -12.23 -11.09 -14.24
C TYR A 208 -12.37 -10.94 -15.74
N ASP A 209 -13.37 -10.17 -16.13
CA ASP A 209 -13.54 -9.72 -17.50
C ASP A 209 -12.66 -8.48 -17.74
N ARG A 210 -11.85 -8.52 -18.79
CA ARG A 210 -10.98 -7.41 -19.21
C ARG A 210 -11.57 -6.62 -20.38
N THR A 211 -12.85 -6.74 -20.62
CA THR A 211 -13.52 -5.98 -21.67
C THR A 211 -14.10 -4.67 -21.16
N VAL A 212 -14.03 -3.63 -21.99
CA VAL A 212 -14.66 -2.33 -21.74
C VAL A 212 -15.48 -1.92 -22.96
N PRO A 213 -16.66 -1.31 -22.75
CA PRO A 213 -17.55 -1.00 -23.87
C PRO A 213 -17.10 0.20 -24.71
N ALA A 214 -16.31 1.11 -24.14
CA ALA A 214 -15.87 2.36 -24.76
C ALA A 214 -14.63 2.92 -24.11
N TYR A 215 -13.92 3.82 -24.82
CA TYR A 215 -12.88 4.68 -24.27
C TYR A 215 -13.26 6.15 -24.40
N GLY A 216 -12.87 6.99 -23.44
CA GLY A 216 -12.95 8.43 -23.55
C GLY A 216 -11.82 9.01 -24.39
N VAL A 217 -12.11 10.07 -25.13
CA VAL A 217 -11.14 10.91 -25.84
C VAL A 217 -10.99 12.22 -25.07
N ASN A 218 -9.79 12.53 -24.62
CA ASN A 218 -9.48 13.70 -23.79
C ASN A 218 -10.35 13.83 -22.51
N GLY A 219 -10.83 12.72 -21.99
CA GLY A 219 -11.65 12.64 -20.77
C GLY A 219 -12.01 11.19 -20.47
N GLY A 220 -12.87 10.98 -19.49
CA GLY A 220 -13.50 9.71 -19.20
C GLY A 220 -14.75 9.48 -20.04
N VAL A 221 -15.29 8.26 -19.96
CA VAL A 221 -16.59 7.90 -20.53
C VAL A 221 -17.37 7.07 -19.52
N GLU A 222 -18.65 7.35 -19.40
CA GLU A 222 -19.59 6.54 -18.63
C GLU A 222 -20.66 5.96 -19.57
N ARG A 223 -21.14 4.78 -19.23
CA ARG A 223 -22.27 4.16 -19.93
C ARG A 223 -23.55 4.56 -19.25
N VAL A 224 -24.40 5.33 -19.95
CA VAL A 224 -25.68 5.83 -19.43
C VAL A 224 -26.73 4.73 -19.45
N ASP A 225 -26.81 4.01 -20.59
CA ASP A 225 -27.72 2.89 -20.79
C ASP A 225 -27.10 1.82 -21.74
N ALA A 226 -27.91 0.98 -22.35
CA ALA A 226 -27.44 -0.10 -23.20
C ALA A 226 -26.69 0.39 -24.45
N THR A 227 -27.02 1.56 -24.98
CA THR A 227 -26.52 2.09 -26.26
C THR A 227 -25.89 3.48 -26.14
N THR A 228 -26.12 4.20 -25.05
CA THR A 228 -25.71 5.59 -24.84
C THR A 228 -24.47 5.70 -23.97
N PHE A 229 -23.50 6.45 -24.45
CA PHE A 229 -22.23 6.75 -23.78
C PHE A 229 -22.09 8.26 -23.58
N ARG A 230 -21.60 8.68 -22.41
CA ARG A 230 -21.44 10.07 -22.02
C ARG A 230 -19.99 10.35 -21.64
N THR A 231 -19.46 11.47 -22.12
CA THR A 231 -18.15 11.94 -21.67
C THR A 231 -18.21 12.47 -20.22
N THR A 232 -17.17 12.22 -19.45
CA THR A 232 -17.04 12.70 -18.06
C THR A 232 -15.63 13.23 -17.77
N ASP A 233 -15.50 14.19 -16.87
CA ASP A 233 -14.21 14.66 -16.38
C ASP A 233 -13.73 13.87 -15.16
N VAL A 234 -14.54 12.93 -14.68
CA VAL A 234 -14.28 12.14 -13.47
C VAL A 234 -14.42 10.66 -13.76
N ALA A 235 -13.36 9.90 -13.45
CA ALA A 235 -13.41 8.45 -13.42
C ALA A 235 -13.40 7.98 -11.97
N ILE A 236 -14.37 7.16 -11.57
CA ILE A 236 -14.50 6.66 -10.19
C ILE A 236 -14.22 5.17 -10.16
N HIS A 237 -13.39 4.75 -9.19
CA HIS A 237 -13.20 3.35 -8.86
C HIS A 237 -13.37 3.17 -7.35
N ASP A 238 -14.36 2.39 -6.96
CA ASP A 238 -14.64 2.06 -5.58
C ASP A 238 -14.00 0.74 -5.20
N GLN A 239 -13.14 0.79 -4.17
CA GLN A 239 -12.52 -0.40 -3.61
C GLN A 239 -13.37 -0.89 -2.44
N PRO A 240 -13.90 -2.11 -2.50
CA PRO A 240 -14.69 -2.69 -1.42
C PRO A 240 -13.82 -3.03 -0.21
N ARG A 241 -14.41 -3.00 0.99
CA ARG A 241 -13.78 -3.45 2.23
C ARG A 241 -13.74 -4.98 2.26
N PRO A 242 -12.60 -5.60 2.50
CA PRO A 242 -12.55 -7.05 2.69
C PRO A 242 -13.07 -7.44 4.07
N THR A 243 -13.82 -8.53 4.16
CA THR A 243 -13.94 -9.33 5.37
C THR A 243 -12.87 -10.42 5.38
N TYR A 244 -12.48 -10.89 6.56
CA TYR A 244 -11.38 -11.85 6.72
C TYR A 244 -11.89 -13.28 7.01
N TRP A 245 -13.10 -13.55 6.61
CA TRP A 245 -13.73 -14.88 6.64
C TRP A 245 -14.76 -14.97 5.52
N ASP A 246 -14.81 -16.12 4.87
CA ASP A 246 -15.87 -16.45 3.91
C ASP A 246 -16.90 -17.32 4.62
N GLU A 247 -18.11 -16.83 4.80
CA GLU A 247 -19.21 -17.52 5.48
C GLU A 247 -19.58 -18.85 4.84
N GLU A 248 -19.28 -19.05 3.55
CA GLU A 248 -19.47 -20.35 2.88
C GLU A 248 -18.51 -21.43 3.41
N ALA A 249 -17.44 -21.05 4.12
CA ALA A 249 -16.57 -21.98 4.82
C ALA A 249 -17.19 -22.56 6.11
N GLY A 250 -18.30 -21.97 6.57
CA GLY A 250 -19.00 -22.31 7.81
C GLY A 250 -18.74 -21.29 8.93
N GLU A 251 -19.04 -21.67 10.16
CA GLU A 251 -18.82 -20.82 11.34
C GLU A 251 -17.32 -20.60 11.59
N LEU A 252 -16.97 -19.37 11.97
CA LEU A 252 -15.58 -19.00 12.30
C LEU A 252 -15.18 -19.70 13.61
N PRO A 253 -14.09 -20.48 13.63
CA PRO A 253 -13.57 -21.08 14.87
C PRO A 253 -13.19 -20.02 15.92
N ASP A 254 -13.12 -20.42 17.19
CA ASP A 254 -12.58 -19.55 18.24
C ASP A 254 -11.05 -19.41 18.09
N LEU A 255 -10.62 -18.25 17.58
CA LEU A 255 -9.23 -17.90 17.31
C LEU A 255 -8.70 -16.87 18.32
N THR A 256 -9.33 -16.78 19.51
CA THR A 256 -8.88 -15.86 20.56
C THR A 256 -7.52 -16.27 21.11
N PHE A 257 -6.73 -15.28 21.49
CA PHE A 257 -5.42 -15.51 22.13
C PHE A 257 -5.52 -16.38 23.36
N ALA A 258 -6.57 -16.21 24.17
CA ALA A 258 -6.81 -17.00 25.37
C ALA A 258 -7.00 -18.48 25.09
N THR A 259 -7.84 -18.82 24.10
CA THR A 259 -8.09 -20.21 23.68
C THR A 259 -6.81 -20.83 23.14
N LEU A 260 -6.11 -20.11 22.25
CA LEU A 260 -4.88 -20.63 21.62
C LEU A 260 -3.68 -20.67 22.59
N ALA A 261 -3.69 -19.89 23.66
CA ALA A 261 -2.72 -19.98 24.75
C ALA A 261 -2.99 -21.18 25.70
N THR A 262 -4.14 -21.82 25.61
CA THR A 262 -4.51 -22.96 26.45
C THR A 262 -4.38 -24.29 25.68
N ASP A 263 -5.19 -24.48 24.64
CA ASP A 263 -5.11 -25.62 23.71
C ASP A 263 -5.43 -25.17 22.28
N PRO A 264 -4.42 -25.01 21.42
CA PRO A 264 -4.63 -24.50 20.07
C PRO A 264 -5.18 -25.54 19.09
N LEU A 265 -5.02 -26.85 19.37
CA LEU A 265 -5.25 -27.89 18.37
C LEU A 265 -6.71 -28.02 17.90
N PRO A 266 -7.73 -27.92 18.77
CA PRO A 266 -9.11 -27.98 18.32
C PRO A 266 -9.46 -26.90 17.32
N SER A 267 -9.23 -25.63 17.67
CA SER A 267 -9.53 -24.47 16.81
C SER A 267 -8.76 -24.50 15.50
N LEU A 268 -7.46 -24.84 15.53
CA LEU A 268 -6.64 -24.93 14.32
C LEU A 268 -7.07 -26.10 13.41
N ARG A 269 -7.55 -27.20 13.98
CA ARG A 269 -8.11 -28.31 13.20
C ARG A 269 -9.38 -27.87 12.48
N GLU A 270 -10.27 -27.21 13.18
CA GLU A 270 -11.51 -26.68 12.62
C GLU A 270 -11.27 -25.68 11.49
N LEU A 271 -10.27 -24.79 11.65
CA LEU A 271 -9.81 -23.86 10.62
C LEU A 271 -9.32 -24.59 9.36
N VAL A 272 -8.49 -25.62 9.51
CA VAL A 272 -7.98 -26.40 8.37
C VAL A 272 -9.10 -27.22 7.71
N GLU A 273 -10.02 -27.80 8.48
CA GLU A 273 -11.19 -28.52 7.94
C GLU A 273 -12.14 -27.58 7.18
N ALA A 274 -12.33 -26.35 7.65
CA ALA A 274 -13.08 -25.32 6.93
C ALA A 274 -12.42 -25.00 5.58
N CYS A 275 -11.08 -24.88 5.53
CA CYS A 275 -10.33 -24.69 4.29
C CYS A 275 -10.49 -25.88 3.32
N VAL A 276 -10.53 -27.10 3.83
CA VAL A 276 -10.80 -28.31 3.02
C VAL A 276 -12.19 -28.24 2.39
N ARG A 277 -13.22 -27.91 3.18
CA ARG A 277 -14.61 -27.82 2.68
C ARG A 277 -14.72 -26.72 1.61
N TRP A 278 -14.13 -25.57 1.87
CA TRP A 278 -14.11 -24.45 0.93
C TRP A 278 -13.40 -24.81 -0.37
N GLY A 279 -12.24 -25.49 -0.28
CA GLY A 279 -11.52 -25.98 -1.45
C GLY A 279 -12.33 -26.96 -2.30
N ALA A 280 -13.06 -27.87 -1.65
CA ALA A 280 -13.95 -28.79 -2.35
C ALA A 280 -15.13 -28.07 -3.03
N ALA A 281 -15.63 -27.00 -2.45
CA ALA A 281 -16.74 -26.22 -3.01
C ALA A 281 -16.32 -25.35 -4.22
N HIS A 282 -15.06 -24.88 -4.24
CA HIS A 282 -14.63 -23.87 -5.22
C HIS A 282 -13.58 -24.36 -6.23
N TRP A 283 -12.72 -25.33 -5.86
CA TRP A 283 -11.59 -25.79 -6.66
C TRP A 283 -11.67 -27.27 -7.08
N ALA A 284 -12.76 -27.98 -6.72
CA ALA A 284 -12.89 -29.37 -7.16
C ALA A 284 -12.99 -29.46 -8.69
N PRO A 285 -12.41 -30.52 -9.32
CA PRO A 285 -12.40 -30.69 -10.77
C PRO A 285 -13.79 -30.60 -11.40
N GLU A 286 -14.83 -31.12 -10.73
CA GLU A 286 -16.22 -31.09 -11.20
C GLU A 286 -16.81 -29.67 -11.19
N VAL A 287 -16.40 -28.84 -10.22
CA VAL A 287 -16.81 -27.43 -10.12
C VAL A 287 -16.16 -26.64 -11.24
N LEU A 288 -14.85 -26.83 -11.45
CA LEU A 288 -14.11 -26.17 -12.52
C LEU A 288 -14.62 -26.60 -13.92
N ALA A 289 -14.92 -27.87 -14.13
CA ALA A 289 -15.47 -28.37 -15.40
C ALA A 289 -16.82 -27.70 -15.74
N ARG A 290 -17.68 -27.50 -14.73
CA ARG A 290 -18.96 -26.77 -14.94
C ARG A 290 -18.71 -25.31 -15.32
N ARG A 291 -17.81 -24.62 -14.65
CA ARG A 291 -17.46 -23.22 -14.95
C ARG A 291 -16.86 -23.09 -16.35
N VAL A 292 -15.94 -23.99 -16.72
CA VAL A 292 -15.39 -24.07 -18.08
C VAL A 292 -16.48 -24.13 -19.15
N ALA A 293 -17.52 -24.97 -18.91
CA ALA A 293 -18.63 -25.14 -19.85
C ALA A 293 -19.56 -23.92 -19.88
N GLN A 294 -19.81 -23.29 -18.73
CA GLN A 294 -20.70 -22.14 -18.61
C GLN A 294 -20.08 -20.83 -19.14
N GLU A 295 -18.81 -20.63 -18.85
CA GLU A 295 -18.09 -19.40 -19.17
C GLU A 295 -17.31 -19.49 -20.50
N GLY A 296 -17.25 -20.67 -21.13
CA GLY A 296 -16.66 -20.86 -22.44
C GLY A 296 -15.12 -20.71 -22.48
N TRP A 297 -14.42 -21.02 -21.38
CA TRP A 297 -12.97 -20.83 -21.29
C TRP A 297 -12.18 -21.61 -22.32
N GLY A 298 -11.25 -20.93 -22.97
CA GLY A 298 -10.32 -21.52 -23.92
C GLY A 298 -9.29 -22.45 -23.27
N LYS A 299 -8.44 -23.08 -24.08
CA LYS A 299 -7.44 -24.05 -23.64
C LYS A 299 -6.44 -23.45 -22.61
N ASP A 300 -5.98 -22.24 -22.88
CA ASP A 300 -4.94 -21.59 -22.05
C ASP A 300 -5.49 -21.20 -20.69
N MET A 301 -6.71 -20.69 -20.66
CA MET A 301 -7.41 -20.32 -19.42
C MET A 301 -7.75 -21.57 -18.58
N ARG A 302 -8.10 -22.70 -19.22
CA ARG A 302 -8.27 -24.00 -18.51
C ARG A 302 -6.97 -24.46 -17.87
N ALA A 303 -5.86 -24.38 -18.59
CA ALA A 303 -4.56 -24.75 -18.06
C ALA A 303 -4.13 -23.80 -16.91
N GLU A 304 -4.50 -22.53 -16.96
CA GLU A 304 -4.25 -21.57 -15.89
C GLU A 304 -5.06 -21.90 -14.63
N VAL A 305 -6.35 -22.14 -14.76
CA VAL A 305 -7.20 -22.46 -13.60
C VAL A 305 -6.80 -23.78 -12.93
N GLU A 306 -6.37 -24.77 -13.70
CA GLU A 306 -5.85 -26.04 -13.17
C GLU A 306 -4.55 -25.83 -12.39
N ARG A 307 -3.63 -24.99 -12.89
CA ARG A 307 -2.40 -24.63 -12.18
C ARG A 307 -2.70 -23.90 -10.86
N GLU A 308 -3.64 -22.96 -10.88
CA GLU A 308 -4.02 -22.20 -9.69
C GLU A 308 -4.73 -23.08 -8.64
N ALA A 309 -5.57 -24.02 -9.09
CA ALA A 309 -6.14 -25.05 -8.21
C ALA A 309 -5.05 -25.91 -7.57
N GLY A 310 -4.04 -26.34 -8.34
CA GLY A 310 -2.87 -27.06 -7.82
C GLY A 310 -2.16 -26.27 -6.73
N LYS A 311 -1.89 -24.98 -6.95
CA LYS A 311 -1.25 -24.11 -5.94
C LYS A 311 -2.09 -23.97 -4.66
N PHE A 312 -3.42 -23.92 -4.77
CA PHE A 312 -4.30 -23.90 -3.60
C PHE A 312 -4.21 -25.21 -2.79
N PHE A 313 -4.23 -26.35 -3.45
CA PHE A 313 -4.10 -27.64 -2.77
C PHE A 313 -2.71 -27.83 -2.16
N ASP A 314 -1.64 -27.33 -2.79
CA ASP A 314 -0.31 -27.27 -2.18
C ASP A 314 -0.28 -26.42 -0.91
N GLU A 315 -0.98 -25.28 -0.90
CA GLU A 315 -1.17 -24.46 0.32
C GLU A 315 -1.90 -25.24 1.40
N LEU A 316 -3.00 -25.90 1.06
CA LEU A 316 -3.78 -26.74 1.99
C LEU A 316 -2.95 -27.89 2.59
N ASP A 317 -2.11 -28.53 1.80
CA ASP A 317 -1.23 -29.60 2.30
C ASP A 317 -0.15 -29.08 3.25
N ARG A 318 0.32 -27.84 3.03
CA ARG A 318 1.21 -27.18 3.99
C ARG A 318 0.49 -26.84 5.30
N LEU A 319 -0.77 -26.38 5.25
CA LEU A 319 -1.59 -26.16 6.45
C LEU A 319 -1.76 -27.46 7.25
N ARG A 320 -2.07 -28.56 6.58
CA ARG A 320 -2.19 -29.90 7.19
C ARG A 320 -0.87 -30.36 7.82
N SER A 321 0.24 -30.16 7.11
CA SER A 321 1.58 -30.52 7.59
C SER A 321 1.95 -29.72 8.83
N GLY A 322 1.68 -28.40 8.84
CA GLY A 322 1.91 -27.55 10.00
C GLY A 322 1.05 -27.93 11.20
N LEU A 323 -0.22 -28.22 10.99
CA LEU A 323 -1.12 -28.71 12.04
C LEU A 323 -0.65 -30.05 12.62
N ALA A 324 -0.28 -30.99 11.77
CA ALA A 324 0.26 -32.29 12.20
C ALA A 324 1.56 -32.12 13.00
N LEU A 325 2.43 -31.22 12.57
CA LEU A 325 3.68 -30.91 13.26
C LEU A 325 3.41 -30.29 14.65
N LEU A 326 2.49 -29.34 14.75
CA LEU A 326 2.04 -28.80 16.07
C LEU A 326 1.45 -29.88 16.97
N GLY A 327 0.77 -30.88 16.38
CA GLY A 327 0.24 -32.04 17.12
C GLY A 327 1.32 -32.96 17.67
N THR A 328 2.45 -33.09 16.97
CA THR A 328 3.49 -34.10 17.31
C THR A 328 4.74 -33.48 17.95
N ASN A 329 5.11 -32.26 17.59
CA ASN A 329 6.27 -31.58 18.16
C ASN A 329 5.87 -30.74 19.38
N THR A 330 6.20 -31.24 20.57
CA THR A 330 5.83 -30.62 21.84
C THR A 330 6.50 -29.25 22.06
N ASP A 331 7.74 -29.07 21.61
CA ASP A 331 8.46 -27.80 21.77
C ASP A 331 7.87 -26.73 20.86
N LEU A 332 7.52 -27.08 19.61
CA LEU A 332 6.86 -26.15 18.70
C LEU A 332 5.46 -25.75 19.20
N ARG A 333 4.65 -26.72 19.64
CA ARG A 333 3.34 -26.45 20.22
C ARG A 333 3.45 -25.56 21.45
N ARG A 334 4.39 -25.86 22.37
CA ARG A 334 4.66 -25.01 23.54
C ARG A 334 5.07 -23.61 23.14
N SER A 335 5.93 -23.47 22.14
CA SER A 335 6.37 -22.16 21.62
C SER A 335 5.20 -21.34 21.08
N PHE A 336 4.30 -21.98 20.33
CA PHE A 336 3.08 -21.34 19.82
C PHE A 336 2.13 -20.92 20.96
N VAL A 337 1.91 -21.78 21.96
CA VAL A 337 1.10 -21.46 23.15
C VAL A 337 1.68 -20.26 23.91
N LEU A 338 3.00 -20.23 24.12
CA LEU A 338 3.67 -19.12 24.81
C LEU A 338 3.63 -17.81 24.02
N ALA A 339 3.73 -17.88 22.69
CA ALA A 339 3.55 -16.73 21.83
C ALA A 339 2.14 -16.15 21.96
N ASN A 340 1.09 -16.98 21.89
CA ASN A 340 -0.30 -16.56 22.09
C ASN A 340 -0.53 -15.99 23.49
N ARG A 341 0.08 -16.59 24.52
CA ARG A 341 0.03 -16.08 25.89
C ARG A 341 0.65 -14.67 25.99
N ALA A 342 1.76 -14.41 25.29
CA ALA A 342 2.37 -13.08 25.26
C ALA A 342 1.43 -12.03 24.64
N PHE A 343 0.69 -12.38 23.58
CA PHE A 343 -0.34 -11.50 23.01
C PHE A 343 -1.52 -11.30 23.98
N HIS A 344 -1.98 -12.37 24.62
CA HIS A 344 -3.08 -12.32 25.58
C HIS A 344 -2.77 -11.47 26.82
N GLU A 345 -1.56 -11.61 27.38
CA GLU A 345 -1.14 -10.91 28.60
C GLU A 345 -0.62 -9.49 28.34
N SER A 346 -0.41 -9.09 27.07
CA SER A 346 0.08 -7.76 26.74
C SER A 346 -1.01 -6.69 26.94
N PRO A 347 -0.79 -5.70 27.81
CA PRO A 347 -1.75 -4.62 28.04
C PRO A 347 -1.81 -3.62 26.85
N LEU A 348 -0.93 -3.77 25.88
CA LEU A 348 -0.73 -2.82 24.77
C LEU A 348 -1.20 -3.35 23.42
N VAL A 349 -1.66 -4.59 23.37
CA VAL A 349 -2.33 -5.18 22.20
C VAL A 349 -3.82 -4.87 22.28
N ASN A 350 -4.37 -4.24 21.23
CA ASN A 350 -5.73 -3.71 21.24
C ASN A 350 -6.80 -4.65 20.63
N HIS A 351 -6.45 -5.91 20.39
CA HIS A 351 -7.33 -6.93 19.83
C HIS A 351 -7.15 -8.24 20.63
N THR A 352 -8.12 -9.10 20.55
CA THR A 352 -8.21 -10.33 21.38
C THR A 352 -8.09 -11.60 20.59
N ASP A 353 -8.15 -11.51 19.27
CA ASP A 353 -8.25 -12.64 18.37
C ASP A 353 -7.38 -12.46 17.11
N TRP A 354 -7.06 -13.59 16.50
CA TRP A 354 -6.38 -13.64 15.21
C TRP A 354 -7.37 -13.59 14.06
N ARG A 355 -6.98 -12.91 12.98
CA ARG A 355 -7.61 -13.14 11.69
C ARG A 355 -7.18 -14.50 11.15
N PRO A 356 -8.08 -15.29 10.54
CA PRO A 356 -7.78 -16.65 10.08
C PRO A 356 -6.50 -16.79 9.26
N PHE A 357 -6.24 -15.85 8.34
CA PHE A 357 -5.06 -15.90 7.48
C PHE A 357 -3.73 -15.78 8.26
N GLN A 358 -3.72 -15.10 9.41
CA GLN A 358 -2.53 -14.94 10.24
C GLN A 358 -2.08 -16.28 10.80
N LEU A 359 -3.03 -17.07 11.27
CA LEU A 359 -2.79 -18.45 11.71
C LEU A 359 -2.49 -19.38 10.53
N GLY A 360 -3.18 -19.19 9.41
CA GLY A 360 -2.90 -19.90 8.16
C GLY A 360 -1.46 -19.72 7.70
N PHE A 361 -0.95 -18.48 7.70
CA PHE A 361 0.45 -18.21 7.36
C PHE A 361 1.43 -18.93 8.29
N LEU A 362 1.17 -18.92 9.60
CA LEU A 362 2.00 -19.64 10.55
C LEU A 362 1.95 -21.16 10.29
N LEU A 363 0.78 -21.75 10.12
CA LEU A 363 0.65 -23.17 9.82
C LEU A 363 1.36 -23.57 8.53
N ALA A 364 1.17 -22.80 7.45
CA ALA A 364 1.80 -23.05 6.16
C ALA A 364 3.33 -22.99 6.23
N ASN A 365 3.88 -22.31 7.24
CA ASN A 365 5.32 -22.09 7.44
C ASN A 365 5.87 -22.76 8.73
N ALA A 366 5.05 -23.49 9.49
CA ALA A 366 5.47 -24.08 10.75
C ALA A 366 6.65 -25.06 10.60
N VAL A 367 6.70 -25.81 9.50
CA VAL A 367 7.80 -26.74 9.19
C VAL A 367 9.14 -25.99 9.14
N SER A 368 9.18 -24.76 8.59
CA SER A 368 10.41 -23.99 8.47
C SER A 368 10.96 -23.44 9.79
N ILE A 369 10.16 -23.44 10.86
CA ILE A 369 10.67 -23.13 12.21
C ILE A 369 11.55 -24.26 12.72
N VAL A 370 11.17 -25.49 12.43
CA VAL A 370 11.79 -26.72 12.98
C VAL A 370 12.87 -27.29 12.06
N ASP A 371 12.65 -27.17 10.76
CA ASP A 371 13.50 -27.79 9.73
C ASP A 371 14.81 -27.01 9.54
N ASP A 372 15.93 -27.69 9.74
CA ASP A 372 17.29 -27.15 9.56
C ASP A 372 17.94 -27.62 8.25
N ASP A 373 17.24 -28.41 7.41
CA ASP A 373 17.76 -28.89 6.13
C ASP A 373 17.92 -27.72 5.13
N PRO A 374 19.12 -27.48 4.59
CA PRO A 374 19.35 -26.45 3.58
C PRO A 374 18.52 -26.57 2.30
N GLY A 375 18.14 -27.79 1.92
CA GLY A 375 17.25 -28.09 0.79
C GLY A 375 15.78 -28.15 1.14
N GLY A 376 15.44 -28.00 2.42
CA GLY A 376 14.07 -28.13 2.95
C GLY A 376 13.23 -26.87 2.83
N SER A 377 12.29 -26.74 3.75
CA SER A 377 11.29 -25.65 3.76
C SER A 377 11.88 -24.24 3.90
N ARG A 378 13.12 -24.11 4.42
CA ARG A 378 13.83 -22.83 4.51
C ARG A 378 14.42 -22.35 3.19
N SER A 379 14.57 -23.22 2.20
CA SER A 379 15.09 -22.85 0.87
C SER A 379 14.12 -22.02 0.03
N VAL A 380 12.88 -21.90 0.43
CA VAL A 380 11.84 -21.14 -0.26
C VAL A 380 11.53 -19.84 0.50
N VAL A 381 11.28 -18.75 -0.22
CA VAL A 381 10.82 -17.47 0.33
C VAL A 381 9.29 -17.48 0.37
N ASP A 382 8.71 -17.33 1.54
CA ASP A 382 7.26 -17.20 1.68
C ASP A 382 6.86 -15.73 1.86
N THR A 383 6.04 -15.24 0.94
CA THR A 383 5.61 -13.84 0.89
C THR A 383 4.14 -13.73 1.29
N LEU A 384 3.90 -12.98 2.36
CA LEU A 384 2.56 -12.61 2.78
C LEU A 384 2.05 -11.48 1.88
N TRP A 385 1.04 -11.79 1.08
CA TRP A 385 0.36 -10.80 0.23
C TRP A 385 -1.00 -10.46 0.81
N PHE A 386 -1.12 -9.25 1.33
CA PHE A 386 -2.39 -8.74 1.86
C PHE A 386 -2.42 -7.22 1.73
N ALA A 387 -3.63 -6.67 1.60
CA ALA A 387 -3.82 -5.22 1.53
C ALA A 387 -3.18 -4.51 2.75
N THR A 388 -2.69 -3.30 2.53
CA THR A 388 -2.16 -2.45 3.60
C THR A 388 -3.24 -2.23 4.67
N GLY A 389 -2.88 -2.35 5.97
CA GLY A 389 -3.83 -2.33 7.08
C GLY A 389 -4.54 -3.67 7.36
N GLY A 390 -4.26 -4.72 6.58
CA GLY A 390 -4.82 -6.06 6.76
C GLY A 390 -4.31 -6.82 7.99
N GLY A 391 -3.26 -6.37 8.69
CA GLY A 391 -2.69 -7.06 9.86
C GLY A 391 -1.46 -7.91 9.54
N LYS A 392 -0.70 -7.56 8.49
CA LYS A 392 0.55 -8.24 8.12
C LYS A 392 1.58 -8.26 9.26
N THR A 393 1.69 -7.16 10.00
CA THR A 393 2.66 -7.04 11.11
C THR A 393 2.40 -8.04 12.22
N GLU A 394 1.15 -8.25 12.61
CA GLU A 394 0.76 -9.24 13.62
C GLU A 394 1.13 -10.66 13.18
N THR A 395 0.98 -10.96 11.88
CA THR A 395 1.39 -12.25 11.31
C THR A 395 2.89 -12.50 11.51
N TYR A 396 3.72 -11.49 11.25
CA TYR A 396 5.17 -11.61 11.49
C TYR A 396 5.50 -11.75 12.96
N LEU A 397 4.86 -10.94 13.81
CA LEU A 397 5.07 -11.00 15.25
C LEU A 397 4.77 -12.39 15.79
N LEU A 398 3.65 -12.99 15.40
CA LEU A 398 3.31 -14.36 15.80
C LEU A 398 4.39 -15.36 15.35
N TYR A 399 4.80 -15.30 14.09
CA TYR A 399 5.80 -16.19 13.53
C TYR A 399 7.16 -16.02 14.25
N VAL A 400 7.62 -14.77 14.40
CA VAL A 400 8.90 -14.43 15.04
C VAL A 400 8.91 -14.82 16.52
N LEU A 401 7.82 -14.57 17.25
CA LEU A 401 7.73 -14.99 18.66
C LEU A 401 7.72 -16.51 18.82
N THR A 402 6.96 -17.20 17.96
CA THR A 402 6.95 -18.68 17.97
C THR A 402 8.36 -19.23 17.73
N ALA A 403 9.09 -18.66 16.74
CA ALA A 403 10.47 -19.01 16.47
C ALA A 403 11.41 -18.64 17.63
N ALA A 404 11.21 -17.51 18.30
CA ALA A 404 12.04 -17.08 19.43
C ALA A 404 11.87 -18.00 20.65
N PHE A 405 10.66 -18.37 20.99
CA PHE A 405 10.42 -19.36 22.04
C PHE A 405 10.97 -20.74 21.66
N TYR A 406 10.81 -21.15 20.39
CA TYR A 406 11.35 -22.42 19.91
C TYR A 406 12.88 -22.45 19.99
N ASP A 407 13.57 -21.39 19.55
CA ASP A 407 15.01 -21.21 19.69
C ASP A 407 15.46 -21.41 21.14
N ARG A 408 14.76 -20.79 22.12
CA ARG A 408 15.08 -20.92 23.56
C ARG A 408 14.87 -22.34 24.07
N LEU A 409 13.78 -23.01 23.69
CA LEU A 409 13.48 -24.39 24.11
C LEU A 409 14.48 -25.38 23.52
N ARG A 410 15.01 -25.12 22.32
CA ARG A 410 16.01 -25.95 21.64
C ARG A 410 17.45 -25.61 21.98
N GLY A 411 17.69 -24.70 22.93
CA GLY A 411 19.01 -24.42 23.48
C GLY A 411 19.77 -23.23 22.90
N LYS A 412 19.21 -22.50 21.95
CA LYS A 412 19.73 -21.19 21.50
C LYS A 412 19.43 -20.14 22.57
N ARG A 413 20.26 -20.10 23.60
CA ARG A 413 20.05 -19.28 24.79
C ARG A 413 20.25 -17.78 24.60
N GLU A 414 20.86 -17.38 23.48
CA GLU A 414 21.19 -16.00 23.10
C GLU A 414 21.35 -15.91 21.57
N GLY A 415 21.65 -14.74 21.03
CA GLY A 415 21.76 -14.53 19.60
C GLY A 415 20.46 -14.08 18.96
N ILE A 416 20.53 -13.78 17.67
CA ILE A 416 19.42 -13.20 16.90
C ILE A 416 18.51 -14.32 16.42
N THR A 417 17.21 -14.22 16.73
CA THR A 417 16.18 -15.06 16.12
C THR A 417 15.70 -14.46 14.82
N SER A 418 15.40 -13.16 14.81
CA SER A 418 14.91 -12.50 13.61
C SER A 418 15.66 -11.22 13.29
N TRP A 419 15.97 -11.04 12.02
CA TRP A 419 16.43 -9.77 11.47
C TRP A 419 15.43 -9.26 10.44
N GLY A 420 14.65 -8.24 10.85
CA GLY A 420 13.66 -7.57 10.02
C GLY A 420 14.26 -6.36 9.30
N ARG A 421 14.00 -6.23 8.00
CA ARG A 421 14.49 -5.15 7.16
C ARG A 421 13.34 -4.41 6.51
N PHE A 422 13.43 -3.10 6.54
CA PHE A 422 12.45 -2.17 5.99
C PHE A 422 13.12 -1.29 4.94
N PRO A 423 12.47 -1.01 3.81
CA PRO A 423 13.05 -0.14 2.77
C PRO A 423 13.26 1.30 3.25
N LEU A 424 12.38 1.78 4.12
CA LEU A 424 12.37 3.15 4.62
C LEU A 424 12.48 3.20 6.15
N ARG A 425 13.30 4.13 6.65
CA ARG A 425 13.51 4.33 8.08
C ARG A 425 12.22 4.65 8.84
N MET A 426 11.32 5.44 8.27
CA MET A 426 10.06 5.80 8.92
C MET A 426 9.17 4.57 9.17
N LEU A 427 9.15 3.62 8.24
CA LEU A 427 8.46 2.34 8.42
C LEU A 427 9.07 1.54 9.58
N SER A 428 10.41 1.53 9.69
CA SER A 428 11.10 0.88 10.81
C SER A 428 10.67 1.47 12.16
N LEU A 429 10.54 2.80 12.27
CA LEU A 429 10.12 3.46 13.52
C LEU A 429 8.70 3.07 13.94
N GLN A 430 7.75 3.07 13.01
CA GLN A 430 6.36 2.71 13.30
C GLN A 430 6.23 1.26 13.80
N GLN A 431 7.01 0.36 13.24
CA GLN A 431 6.98 -1.06 13.62
C GLN A 431 7.74 -1.31 14.93
N THR A 432 8.76 -0.51 15.26
CA THR A 432 9.63 -0.72 16.44
C THR A 432 8.85 -0.74 17.74
N GLN A 433 7.90 0.18 17.94
CA GLN A 433 7.08 0.20 19.16
C GLN A 433 6.23 -1.07 19.28
N ARG A 434 5.62 -1.53 18.18
CA ARG A 434 4.78 -2.75 18.15
C ARG A 434 5.59 -4.01 18.49
N PHE A 435 6.78 -4.14 17.90
CA PHE A 435 7.69 -5.24 18.23
C PHE A 435 8.16 -5.17 19.68
N ALA A 436 8.48 -3.98 20.19
CA ALA A 436 8.88 -3.78 21.57
C ALA A 436 7.77 -4.19 22.56
N ASP A 437 6.51 -3.78 22.28
CA ASP A 437 5.35 -4.07 23.14
C ASP A 437 5.12 -5.59 23.28
N VAL A 438 5.17 -6.32 22.18
CA VAL A 438 4.95 -7.77 22.19
C VAL A 438 6.15 -8.55 22.74
N LEU A 439 7.38 -8.11 22.42
CA LEU A 439 8.60 -8.73 22.99
C LEU A 439 8.70 -8.52 24.51
N ALA A 440 8.24 -7.38 25.03
CA ALA A 440 8.19 -7.14 26.47
C ALA A 440 7.24 -8.10 27.17
N ALA A 441 6.04 -8.33 26.63
CA ALA A 441 5.12 -9.33 27.16
C ALA A 441 5.71 -10.75 27.06
N ALA A 442 6.34 -11.09 25.93
CA ALA A 442 7.00 -12.39 25.75
C ALA A 442 8.14 -12.59 26.77
N GLU A 443 8.86 -11.54 27.13
CA GLU A 443 9.91 -11.63 28.17
C GLU A 443 9.32 -11.91 29.56
N LEU A 444 8.19 -11.29 29.91
CA LEU A 444 7.48 -11.60 31.16
C LEU A 444 7.01 -13.05 31.19
N VAL A 445 6.43 -13.55 30.08
CA VAL A 445 6.04 -14.96 29.92
C VAL A 445 7.25 -15.88 30.05
N ARG A 446 8.38 -15.57 29.37
CA ARG A 446 9.62 -16.33 29.46
C ARG A 446 10.11 -16.47 30.90
N GLN A 447 10.08 -15.37 31.68
CA GLN A 447 10.47 -15.37 33.08
C GLN A 447 9.53 -16.19 33.96
N ALA A 448 8.21 -16.03 33.77
CA ALA A 448 7.20 -16.79 34.49
C ALA A 448 7.33 -18.32 34.26
N GLU A 449 7.63 -18.70 33.03
CA GLU A 449 7.85 -20.11 32.62
C GLU A 449 9.27 -20.61 32.91
N GLN A 450 10.14 -19.78 33.50
CA GLN A 450 11.53 -20.11 33.84
C GLN A 450 12.34 -20.66 32.65
N ILE A 451 12.06 -20.20 31.43
CA ILE A 451 12.78 -20.61 30.22
C ILE A 451 14.18 -20.02 30.24
N PRO A 452 15.24 -20.86 30.16
CA PRO A 452 16.60 -20.38 30.29
C PRO A 452 17.06 -19.56 29.07
N GLY A 453 18.01 -18.66 29.28
CA GLY A 453 18.62 -17.84 28.24
C GLY A 453 18.57 -16.35 28.61
N ARG A 454 19.13 -15.54 27.71
CA ARG A 454 19.05 -14.07 27.85
C ARG A 454 17.63 -13.58 27.64
N GLU A 455 17.36 -12.39 28.19
CA GLU A 455 16.13 -11.65 27.99
C GLU A 455 15.79 -11.52 26.50
N PHE A 456 14.51 -11.61 26.14
CA PHE A 456 14.07 -11.21 24.83
C PHE A 456 14.27 -9.70 24.67
N SER A 457 14.96 -9.31 23.62
CA SER A 457 15.38 -7.92 23.42
C SER A 457 15.24 -7.51 21.97
N LEU A 458 15.10 -6.22 21.75
CA LEU A 458 14.95 -5.59 20.44
C LEU A 458 16.16 -4.69 20.14
N GLY A 459 16.70 -4.80 18.94
CA GLY A 459 17.70 -3.89 18.38
C GLY A 459 17.08 -3.01 17.29
N PHE A 460 17.28 -1.71 17.35
CA PHE A 460 16.90 -0.78 16.31
C PHE A 460 18.14 -0.36 15.53
N PHE A 461 18.31 -0.93 14.33
CA PHE A 461 19.54 -0.93 13.56
C PHE A 461 19.36 -0.12 12.25
N VAL A 462 19.53 1.20 12.35
CA VAL A 462 19.31 2.16 11.26
C VAL A 462 20.55 3.02 11.02
N GLY A 463 20.58 3.75 9.89
CA GLY A 463 21.73 4.61 9.53
C GLY A 463 22.02 5.73 10.53
N ALA A 464 23.23 6.26 10.51
CA ALA A 464 23.76 7.27 11.45
C ALA A 464 22.93 8.55 11.58
N GLY A 465 22.08 8.85 10.60
CA GLY A 465 21.10 9.95 10.69
C GLY A 465 19.96 9.72 11.71
N GLY A 466 19.84 8.51 12.29
CA GLY A 466 18.79 8.15 13.23
C GLY A 466 19.25 7.81 14.61
N THR A 467 20.23 6.92 14.69
CA THR A 467 20.80 6.43 15.94
C THR A 467 22.32 6.37 15.83
N PRO A 468 23.08 6.49 16.94
CA PRO A 468 24.52 6.46 16.86
C PRO A 468 25.04 5.08 16.45
N ASN A 469 25.93 5.02 15.45
CA ASN A 469 26.66 3.78 15.20
C ASN A 469 27.58 3.45 16.37
N LYS A 470 28.12 4.50 17.04
CA LYS A 470 29.08 4.36 18.11
C LYS A 470 29.11 5.59 19.00
N ILE A 471 29.28 5.39 20.32
CA ILE A 471 29.59 6.46 21.27
C ILE A 471 31.06 6.35 21.64
N LYS A 472 31.88 7.34 21.27
CA LYS A 472 33.33 7.35 21.50
C LYS A 472 33.65 7.97 22.84
N LYS A 473 34.72 7.51 23.50
CA LYS A 473 35.24 8.10 24.74
C LYS A 473 35.73 9.54 24.48
N ASP A 474 36.44 9.73 23.38
CA ASP A 474 36.98 11.01 22.94
C ASP A 474 36.20 11.47 21.69
N ALA A 475 34.94 11.90 21.89
CA ALA A 475 34.06 12.36 20.83
C ALA A 475 34.52 13.74 20.31
N ARG A 476 34.46 13.94 19.00
CA ARG A 476 34.70 15.24 18.33
C ARG A 476 33.45 16.12 18.40
N ALA A 477 33.60 17.39 18.11
CA ALA A 477 32.45 18.29 18.02
C ALA A 477 31.42 17.75 17.00
N GLY A 478 30.18 17.66 17.40
CA GLY A 478 29.08 17.09 16.60
C GLY A 478 28.90 15.57 16.67
N GLU A 479 29.84 14.83 17.27
CA GLU A 479 29.67 13.41 17.56
C GLU A 479 28.95 13.19 18.92
N PRO A 480 28.22 12.06 19.10
CA PRO A 480 27.61 11.70 20.40
C PRO A 480 28.68 11.59 21.48
N SER A 481 28.61 12.45 22.49
CA SER A 481 29.60 12.50 23.58
C SER A 481 29.03 11.95 24.88
N PRO A 482 29.75 11.07 25.59
CA PRO A 482 29.33 10.58 26.91
C PRO A 482 29.34 11.67 28.00
N THR A 483 29.96 12.82 27.75
CA THR A 483 30.02 13.97 28.65
C THR A 483 28.93 15.01 28.38
N ASP A 484 28.20 14.90 27.31
CA ASP A 484 27.06 15.77 27.01
C ASP A 484 25.79 15.24 27.73
N PRO A 485 25.25 15.96 28.71
CA PRO A 485 24.09 15.53 29.49
C PRO A 485 22.80 15.44 28.63
N ASP A 486 22.73 16.20 27.55
CA ASP A 486 21.55 16.24 26.67
C ASP A 486 21.62 15.23 25.54
N MET A 487 22.79 14.61 25.30
CA MET A 487 22.98 13.61 24.25
C MET A 487 21.96 12.46 24.33
N PRO A 488 21.70 11.84 25.51
CA PRO A 488 20.78 10.72 25.57
C PRO A 488 19.37 11.05 25.05
N ALA A 489 18.84 12.20 25.42
CA ALA A 489 17.46 12.59 25.07
C ALA A 489 17.24 12.74 23.56
N ARG A 490 18.28 13.12 22.80
CA ARG A 490 18.22 13.27 21.32
C ARG A 490 17.95 11.97 20.58
N TYR A 491 18.21 10.83 21.21
CA TYR A 491 18.09 9.50 20.59
C TYR A 491 16.93 8.68 21.14
N ARG A 492 15.92 9.31 21.71
CA ARG A 492 14.72 8.61 22.15
C ARG A 492 13.96 8.05 20.94
N VAL A 493 13.77 6.72 20.93
CA VAL A 493 13.06 5.99 19.87
C VAL A 493 11.68 5.54 20.34
N LEU A 494 11.58 4.95 21.53
CA LEU A 494 10.32 4.50 22.08
C LEU A 494 9.49 5.68 22.59
N LEU A 495 8.21 5.71 22.22
CA LEU A 495 7.26 6.75 22.64
C LEU A 495 6.67 6.45 24.01
N ARG A 496 6.52 5.17 24.34
CA ARG A 496 5.98 4.66 25.60
C ARG A 496 6.72 3.41 26.05
N CYS A 497 6.62 3.11 27.34
CA CYS A 497 7.18 1.89 27.92
C CYS A 497 6.46 0.65 27.36
N PRO A 498 7.17 -0.33 26.79
CA PRO A 498 6.54 -1.52 26.20
C PRO A 498 6.01 -2.50 27.26
N PHE A 499 6.31 -2.31 28.56
CA PHE A 499 5.80 -3.13 29.64
C PHE A 499 4.54 -2.60 30.32
N CYS A 500 4.37 -1.27 30.40
CA CYS A 500 3.25 -0.66 31.13
C CYS A 500 2.51 0.44 30.36
N GLY A 501 2.99 0.85 29.18
CA GLY A 501 2.37 1.91 28.37
C GLY A 501 2.66 3.34 28.83
N SER A 502 3.37 3.54 29.96
CA SER A 502 3.71 4.88 30.48
C SER A 502 4.57 5.66 29.47
N THR A 503 4.25 6.94 29.28
CA THR A 503 5.03 7.87 28.46
C THR A 503 6.22 8.48 29.20
N ASP A 504 6.33 8.25 30.53
CA ASP A 504 7.45 8.72 31.35
C ASP A 504 8.68 7.83 31.16
N LEU A 505 9.30 7.99 29.99
CA LEU A 505 10.56 7.32 29.62
C LEU A 505 11.71 8.31 29.70
N GLN A 506 12.75 7.96 30.44
CA GLN A 506 14.01 8.68 30.47
C GLN A 506 15.05 7.98 29.61
N MET A 507 15.83 8.77 28.86
CA MET A 507 17.04 8.31 28.21
C MET A 507 18.23 8.52 29.15
N ARG A 508 19.10 7.51 29.30
CA ARG A 508 20.29 7.55 30.17
C ARG A 508 21.47 6.88 29.48
N PHE A 509 22.64 7.51 29.54
CA PHE A 509 23.89 6.87 29.15
C PHE A 509 24.58 6.28 30.39
N ASP A 510 24.84 4.99 30.36
CA ASP A 510 25.56 4.27 31.45
C ASP A 510 27.02 4.09 31.05
N THR A 511 27.92 4.86 31.69
CA THR A 511 29.36 4.82 31.41
C THR A 511 30.04 3.52 31.88
N GLY A 512 29.45 2.84 32.85
CA GLY A 512 29.97 1.55 33.37
C GLY A 512 29.70 0.39 32.43
N ARG A 513 28.53 0.38 31.79
CA ARG A 513 28.16 -0.62 30.80
C ARG A 513 28.38 -0.15 29.37
N TRP A 514 28.58 1.15 29.17
CA TRP A 514 28.69 1.83 27.89
C TRP A 514 27.46 1.55 27.01
N THR A 515 26.29 1.89 27.59
CA THR A 515 24.99 1.68 26.93
C THR A 515 24.12 2.93 27.01
N LEU A 516 23.36 3.17 25.94
CA LEU A 516 22.37 4.24 25.83
C LEU A 516 20.97 3.63 26.04
N ASP A 517 20.46 3.77 27.25
CA ASP A 517 19.32 3.01 27.72
C ASP A 517 18.04 3.87 27.78
N HIS A 518 16.93 3.28 27.36
CA HIS A 518 15.57 3.73 27.73
C HIS A 518 15.22 3.17 29.11
N VAL A 519 14.72 3.99 30.01
CA VAL A 519 14.34 3.61 31.37
C VAL A 519 12.95 4.14 31.68
N CYS A 520 12.03 3.27 32.10
CA CYS A 520 10.71 3.67 32.57
C CYS A 520 10.79 4.20 33.99
N ARG A 521 10.21 5.38 34.25
CA ARG A 521 10.19 6.01 35.57
C ARG A 521 8.91 5.72 36.35
N ASP A 522 7.93 5.09 35.72
CA ASP A 522 6.70 4.69 36.41
C ASP A 522 7.00 3.64 37.49
N SER A 523 6.63 3.95 38.71
CA SER A 523 6.86 3.08 39.88
C SER A 523 6.03 1.79 39.85
N GLY A 524 4.90 1.78 39.09
CA GLY A 524 4.05 0.62 38.88
C GLY A 524 4.53 -0.29 37.73
N CYS A 525 5.60 0.09 37.03
CA CYS A 525 6.09 -0.70 35.89
C CYS A 525 6.61 -2.08 36.35
N PRO A 526 6.13 -3.19 35.74
CA PRO A 526 6.59 -4.54 36.08
C PRO A 526 8.09 -4.75 35.77
N TRP A 527 8.71 -3.91 34.94
CA TRP A 527 10.15 -3.95 34.67
C TRP A 527 11.00 -3.23 35.75
N GLY A 528 10.39 -2.45 36.65
CA GLY A 528 11.00 -1.92 37.86
C GLY A 528 12.18 -0.97 37.68
N GLY A 529 12.12 -0.01 36.74
CA GLY A 529 13.13 1.03 36.52
C GLY A 529 14.49 0.54 36.03
N LYS A 530 14.59 -0.72 35.62
CA LYS A 530 15.76 -1.28 34.92
C LYS A 530 15.81 -0.73 33.47
N PRO A 531 16.99 -0.71 32.84
CA PRO A 531 17.10 -0.47 31.40
C PRO A 531 16.19 -1.40 30.62
N LEU A 532 15.39 -0.83 29.71
CA LEU A 532 14.56 -1.64 28.83
C LEU A 532 15.44 -2.54 27.94
N PRO A 533 15.00 -3.75 27.60
CA PRO A 533 15.76 -4.66 26.73
C PRO A 533 15.69 -4.18 25.27
N PHE A 534 16.11 -2.94 25.04
CA PHE A 534 16.06 -2.24 23.77
C PHE A 534 17.39 -1.55 23.49
N ARG A 535 18.00 -1.85 22.34
CA ARG A 535 19.32 -1.35 21.93
C ARG A 535 19.22 -0.53 20.67
N ILE A 536 19.87 0.65 20.64
CA ILE A 536 19.81 1.59 19.54
C ILE A 536 21.18 2.01 18.99
N VAL A 537 22.26 1.64 19.67
CA VAL A 537 23.65 1.89 19.22
C VAL A 537 24.20 0.63 18.55
N ASP A 538 24.79 0.74 17.36
CA ASP A 538 25.28 -0.42 16.60
C ASP A 538 26.28 -1.26 17.45
N ASP A 539 27.24 -0.62 18.12
CA ASP A 539 28.22 -1.33 18.96
C ASP A 539 27.53 -2.11 20.10
N GLU A 540 26.38 -1.63 20.63
CA GLU A 540 25.59 -2.34 21.64
C GLU A 540 24.83 -3.52 21.03
N ILE A 541 24.27 -3.35 19.83
CA ILE A 541 23.59 -4.40 19.08
C ILE A 541 24.57 -5.54 18.80
N TYR A 542 25.77 -5.24 18.32
CA TYR A 542 26.82 -6.25 18.10
C TYR A 542 27.24 -6.95 19.39
N ARG A 543 27.39 -6.21 20.50
CA ARG A 543 27.79 -6.77 21.80
C ARG A 543 26.74 -7.66 22.43
N SER A 544 25.46 -7.39 22.20
CA SER A 544 24.35 -8.09 22.85
C SER A 544 23.67 -9.13 21.99
N LEU A 545 23.67 -8.96 20.66
CA LEU A 545 22.90 -9.73 19.68
C LEU A 545 21.44 -9.86 20.13
N PRO A 546 20.63 -8.80 20.03
CA PRO A 546 19.24 -8.81 20.47
C PRO A 546 18.44 -9.92 19.77
N THR A 547 17.42 -10.46 20.43
CA THR A 547 16.58 -11.54 19.91
C THR A 547 15.93 -11.17 18.57
N VAL A 548 15.48 -9.92 18.47
CA VAL A 548 14.97 -9.36 17.20
C VAL A 548 15.78 -8.10 16.88
N VAL A 549 16.17 -7.95 15.64
CA VAL A 549 16.79 -6.73 15.12
C VAL A 549 15.92 -6.20 14.00
N LEU A 550 15.50 -4.94 14.12
CA LEU A 550 14.80 -4.21 13.06
C LEU A 550 15.71 -3.14 12.50
N GLY A 551 15.82 -3.07 11.20
CA GLY A 551 16.72 -2.13 10.57
C GLY A 551 16.33 -1.76 9.14
N THR A 552 17.15 -0.91 8.55
CA THR A 552 17.04 -0.52 7.15
C THR A 552 17.94 -1.36 6.26
N LEU A 553 17.61 -1.41 4.98
CA LEU A 553 18.35 -2.21 3.98
C LEU A 553 19.83 -1.83 3.88
N ASP A 554 20.15 -0.53 3.97
CA ASP A 554 21.52 -0.01 3.87
C ASP A 554 22.48 -0.60 4.92
N LYS A 555 21.93 -1.09 6.04
CA LYS A 555 22.77 -1.78 7.05
C LYS A 555 23.32 -3.12 6.57
N ALA A 556 22.70 -3.79 5.61
CA ALA A 556 23.25 -4.99 5.00
C ALA A 556 24.61 -4.70 4.31
N ALA A 557 24.76 -3.52 3.72
CA ALA A 557 26.02 -3.10 3.11
C ALA A 557 27.21 -3.06 4.10
N SER A 558 26.93 -2.94 5.40
CA SER A 558 27.97 -2.93 6.44
C SER A 558 28.67 -4.29 6.60
N ILE A 559 28.13 -5.39 6.06
CA ILE A 559 28.70 -6.74 6.17
C ILE A 559 30.12 -6.79 5.65
N ALA A 560 30.38 -6.15 4.52
CA ALA A 560 31.72 -6.15 3.90
C ALA A 560 32.74 -5.28 4.66
N MET A 561 32.27 -4.34 5.51
CA MET A 561 33.13 -3.33 6.12
C MET A 561 33.25 -3.43 7.64
N GLN A 562 32.31 -4.12 8.31
CA GLN A 562 32.22 -4.18 9.76
C GLN A 562 32.43 -5.62 10.28
N ALA A 563 33.59 -5.91 10.82
CA ALA A 563 33.90 -7.25 11.39
C ALA A 563 32.87 -7.67 12.47
N ALA A 564 32.24 -6.72 13.14
CA ALA A 564 31.22 -6.96 14.15
C ALA A 564 29.89 -7.47 13.57
N MET A 565 29.64 -7.29 12.26
CA MET A 565 28.51 -7.90 11.55
C MET A 565 28.55 -9.43 11.54
N ARG A 566 29.70 -10.04 11.90
CA ARG A 566 29.83 -11.50 11.98
C ARG A 566 28.72 -12.15 12.81
N GLY A 567 28.24 -11.51 13.87
CA GLY A 567 27.11 -11.99 14.67
C GLY A 567 25.77 -12.12 13.93
N PHE A 568 25.65 -11.48 12.74
CA PHE A 568 24.45 -11.54 11.90
C PHE A 568 24.48 -12.70 10.90
N TYR A 569 25.61 -13.38 10.73
CA TYR A 569 25.70 -14.51 9.81
C TYR A 569 26.46 -15.73 10.37
N GLY A 570 27.05 -15.59 11.56
CA GLY A 570 27.85 -16.67 12.17
C GLY A 570 28.17 -16.39 13.62
N PRO A 571 29.02 -17.24 14.25
CA PRO A 571 29.40 -17.09 15.64
C PRO A 571 30.31 -15.87 15.83
N PRO A 572 30.12 -15.07 16.90
CA PRO A 572 31.12 -14.10 17.34
C PRO A 572 32.48 -14.76 17.58
N SER A 573 33.55 -13.95 17.56
CA SER A 573 34.93 -14.51 17.78
C SER A 573 35.12 -15.02 19.21
N GLY A 574 34.38 -14.46 20.17
CA GLY A 574 34.44 -14.84 21.58
C GLY A 574 33.52 -14.00 22.45
N ARG A 575 33.67 -14.16 23.76
CA ARG A 575 32.98 -13.37 24.77
C ARG A 575 33.99 -12.68 25.68
N CYS A 576 33.79 -11.40 25.94
CA CYS A 576 34.58 -10.70 26.92
C CYS A 576 34.28 -11.24 28.34
N PRO A 577 35.29 -11.55 29.17
CA PRO A 577 35.08 -12.03 30.53
C PRO A 577 34.54 -10.93 31.47
N THR A 578 34.70 -9.66 31.08
CA THR A 578 34.17 -8.54 31.86
C THR A 578 32.66 -8.46 31.73
N GLN A 579 31.98 -8.49 32.85
CA GLN A 579 30.52 -8.44 32.90
C GLN A 579 29.98 -7.18 32.20
N GLY A 580 28.95 -7.35 31.36
CA GLY A 580 28.31 -6.26 30.60
C GLY A 580 29.00 -5.88 29.29
N HIS A 581 30.21 -6.40 28.97
CA HIS A 581 30.89 -6.09 27.72
C HIS A 581 30.36 -6.88 26.53
N GLY A 582 29.91 -8.10 26.71
CA GLY A 582 29.23 -8.90 25.69
C GLY A 582 30.15 -9.62 24.73
N PHE A 583 29.72 -9.79 23.48
CA PHE A 583 30.47 -10.50 22.44
C PHE A 583 31.68 -9.71 21.94
N THR A 584 32.67 -10.44 21.45
CA THR A 584 33.90 -9.89 20.84
C THR A 584 34.04 -10.33 19.39
N TYR A 585 34.84 -9.59 18.63
CA TYR A 585 35.01 -9.76 17.19
C TYR A 585 36.51 -9.72 16.82
N ALA A 586 36.85 -9.37 15.57
CA ALA A 586 38.24 -9.31 15.16
C ALA A 586 39.08 -8.32 16.01
N PRO A 587 40.32 -8.66 16.35
CA PRO A 587 41.26 -7.76 17.01
C PRO A 587 41.41 -6.43 16.26
N ARG A 588 41.56 -5.34 17.01
CA ARG A 588 41.73 -3.99 16.47
C ARG A 588 42.67 -3.16 17.33
N SER A 589 43.19 -2.05 16.77
CA SER A 589 43.99 -1.10 17.53
C SER A 589 43.27 -0.66 18.80
N GLY A 590 43.92 -0.74 19.96
CA GLY A 590 43.35 -0.43 21.27
C GLY A 590 42.39 -1.48 21.87
N SER A 591 42.12 -2.59 21.15
CA SER A 591 41.35 -3.72 21.66
C SER A 591 41.85 -5.05 21.06
N PRO A 592 42.96 -5.59 21.57
CA PRO A 592 43.56 -6.82 21.03
C PRO A 592 42.66 -8.05 21.19
N GLY A 593 41.77 -8.06 22.16
CA GLY A 593 40.70 -9.08 22.34
C GLY A 593 39.45 -8.87 21.51
N GLY A 594 39.38 -7.83 20.66
CA GLY A 594 38.23 -7.54 19.82
C GLY A 594 36.96 -7.10 20.57
N CYS A 595 37.10 -6.74 21.85
CA CYS A 595 35.98 -6.20 22.64
C CYS A 595 35.57 -4.81 22.11
N LEU A 596 34.25 -4.56 21.96
CA LEU A 596 33.76 -3.27 21.49
C LEU A 596 33.60 -2.22 22.61
N PHE A 597 33.78 -2.61 23.86
CA PHE A 597 33.83 -1.68 24.99
C PHE A 597 35.10 -0.82 24.92
N PRO A 598 35.02 0.52 25.01
CA PRO A 598 36.17 1.40 24.87
C PRO A 598 37.28 1.13 25.89
N GLY A 599 38.50 0.89 25.41
CA GLY A 599 39.70 0.65 26.23
C GLY A 599 39.79 -0.73 26.89
N CYS A 600 38.91 -1.67 26.52
CA CYS A 600 38.99 -3.03 27.05
C CYS A 600 40.11 -3.85 26.33
N THR A 601 41.03 -4.40 27.10
CA THR A 601 42.14 -5.23 26.66
C THR A 601 42.02 -6.70 27.08
N ALA A 602 40.89 -7.08 27.72
CA ALA A 602 40.68 -8.43 28.22
C ALA A 602 40.74 -9.48 27.11
N THR A 603 41.31 -10.63 27.40
CA THR A 603 41.34 -11.79 26.51
C THR A 603 39.96 -12.45 26.46
N PRO A 604 39.34 -12.62 25.28
CA PRO A 604 38.05 -13.21 25.18
C PRO A 604 38.04 -14.71 25.50
N VAL A 605 36.92 -15.18 26.02
CA VAL A 605 36.63 -16.60 26.18
C VAL A 605 36.08 -17.14 24.84
N ALA A 606 36.56 -18.31 24.45
CA ALA A 606 36.09 -18.96 23.21
C ALA A 606 34.62 -19.35 23.29
N LEU A 607 33.93 -19.29 22.17
CA LEU A 607 32.54 -19.68 21.98
C LEU A 607 32.42 -20.88 21.04
N PRO A 608 31.32 -21.64 21.13
CA PRO A 608 30.99 -22.63 20.09
C PRO A 608 30.97 -21.99 18.70
N GLN A 609 31.56 -22.67 17.72
CA GLN A 609 31.69 -22.17 16.34
C GLN A 609 30.51 -22.65 15.48
N ASP A 610 29.34 -22.79 16.06
CA ASP A 610 28.08 -23.14 15.39
C ASP A 610 27.26 -21.86 15.17
N GLY A 611 27.05 -21.49 13.90
CA GLY A 611 26.32 -20.29 13.52
C GLY A 611 24.85 -20.31 13.93
N SER A 612 24.24 -21.49 14.02
CA SER A 612 22.84 -21.65 14.38
C SER A 612 22.51 -21.11 15.80
N LEU A 613 23.52 -21.06 16.66
CA LEU A 613 23.38 -20.54 18.04
C LEU A 613 23.31 -19.01 18.10
N TYR A 614 23.76 -18.30 17.07
CA TYR A 614 23.92 -16.83 17.12
C TYR A 614 23.22 -16.09 15.97
N ALA A 615 23.36 -16.60 14.75
CA ALA A 615 22.81 -15.98 13.53
C ALA A 615 21.28 -16.05 13.48
N PRO A 616 20.62 -15.16 12.72
CA PRO A 616 19.17 -15.17 12.56
C PRO A 616 18.64 -16.51 12.04
N THR A 617 17.64 -17.04 12.71
CA THR A 617 16.82 -18.18 12.24
C THR A 617 15.84 -17.72 11.16
N VAL A 618 15.39 -16.45 11.27
CA VAL A 618 14.43 -15.81 10.35
C VAL A 618 15.01 -14.50 9.83
N ARG A 619 15.01 -14.30 8.53
CA ARG A 619 15.15 -12.98 7.91
C ARG A 619 13.79 -12.53 7.41
N MET A 620 13.39 -11.33 7.78
CA MET A 620 12.11 -10.74 7.41
C MET A 620 12.35 -9.54 6.49
N GLN A 621 11.63 -9.50 5.36
CA GLN A 621 11.67 -8.38 4.43
C GLN A 621 10.26 -7.78 4.29
N ASP A 622 10.06 -6.57 4.77
CA ASP A 622 8.81 -5.85 4.57
C ASP A 622 8.83 -5.05 3.27
N GLU A 623 7.64 -4.84 2.68
CA GLU A 623 7.42 -4.09 1.44
C GLU A 623 8.37 -4.53 0.30
N LEU A 624 8.45 -5.84 0.04
CA LEU A 624 9.32 -6.44 -0.97
C LEU A 624 9.22 -5.76 -2.35
N HIS A 625 8.01 -5.30 -2.74
CA HIS A 625 7.76 -4.64 -4.02
C HIS A 625 8.52 -3.32 -4.20
N LEU A 626 9.08 -2.72 -3.15
CA LEU A 626 9.93 -1.53 -3.23
C LEU A 626 11.38 -1.85 -3.61
N LEU A 627 11.79 -3.12 -3.54
CA LEU A 627 13.12 -3.58 -3.94
C LEU A 627 13.18 -3.83 -5.45
N ARG A 628 13.17 -2.75 -6.22
CA ARG A 628 13.21 -2.76 -7.69
C ARG A 628 14.43 -2.00 -8.20
N ASP A 629 14.71 -2.15 -9.48
CA ASP A 629 15.73 -1.43 -10.21
C ASP A 629 17.11 -1.48 -9.52
N SER A 630 17.79 -0.36 -9.41
CA SER A 630 19.13 -0.26 -8.83
C SER A 630 19.18 -0.68 -7.36
N LEU A 631 18.14 -0.39 -6.57
CA LEU A 631 18.09 -0.77 -5.15
C LEU A 631 18.02 -2.30 -5.01
N GLY A 632 17.13 -2.95 -5.77
CA GLY A 632 17.03 -4.41 -5.79
C GLY A 632 18.29 -5.09 -6.30
N ALA A 633 18.89 -4.56 -7.37
CA ALA A 633 20.13 -5.09 -7.92
C ALA A 633 21.29 -5.05 -6.92
N VAL A 634 21.44 -3.96 -6.16
CA VAL A 634 22.48 -3.84 -5.12
C VAL A 634 22.18 -4.75 -3.94
N ASP A 635 20.93 -4.81 -3.47
CA ASP A 635 20.55 -5.63 -2.32
C ASP A 635 20.75 -7.13 -2.60
N SER A 636 20.49 -7.60 -3.83
CA SER A 636 20.68 -9.00 -4.22
C SER A 636 22.10 -9.51 -4.00
N HIS A 637 23.12 -8.66 -4.18
CA HIS A 637 24.51 -9.02 -3.90
C HIS A 637 24.76 -9.22 -2.41
N TYR A 638 24.18 -8.37 -1.55
CA TYR A 638 24.30 -8.53 -0.09
C TYR A 638 23.52 -9.74 0.40
N GLU A 639 22.36 -10.03 -0.19
CA GLU A 639 21.59 -11.23 0.12
C GLU A 639 22.35 -12.51 -0.22
N ALA A 640 22.95 -12.59 -1.41
CA ALA A 640 23.77 -13.72 -1.83
C ALA A 640 24.99 -13.90 -0.92
N LEU A 641 25.64 -12.80 -0.52
CA LEU A 641 26.76 -12.84 0.43
C LEU A 641 26.32 -13.34 1.82
N LEU A 642 25.19 -12.83 2.32
CA LEU A 642 24.61 -13.27 3.61
C LEU A 642 24.30 -14.76 3.60
N ASP A 643 23.65 -15.26 2.56
CA ASP A 643 23.33 -16.67 2.42
C ASP A 643 24.59 -17.55 2.41
N ALA A 644 25.59 -17.16 1.63
CA ALA A 644 26.86 -17.87 1.58
C ALA A 644 27.60 -17.90 2.93
N LEU A 645 27.62 -16.76 3.64
CA LEU A 645 28.24 -16.65 4.95
C LEU A 645 27.50 -17.44 6.02
N GLN A 646 26.16 -17.38 6.07
CA GLN A 646 25.36 -18.17 7.01
C GLN A 646 25.52 -19.67 6.75
N ALA A 647 25.44 -20.11 5.48
CA ALA A 647 25.66 -21.51 5.10
C ALA A 647 27.05 -22.01 5.49
N HIS A 648 28.10 -21.17 5.33
CA HIS A 648 29.46 -21.50 5.78
C HIS A 648 29.55 -21.81 7.28
N TYR A 649 28.73 -21.15 8.10
CA TYR A 649 28.66 -21.39 9.55
C TYR A 649 27.57 -22.38 9.95
N GLY A 650 27.01 -23.15 9.00
CA GLY A 650 26.03 -24.21 9.29
C GLY A 650 24.63 -23.72 9.64
N SER A 651 24.25 -22.52 9.17
CA SER A 651 22.92 -21.96 9.41
C SER A 651 22.25 -21.54 8.10
N VAL A 652 20.99 -21.91 7.92
CA VAL A 652 20.15 -21.46 6.80
C VAL A 652 18.92 -20.76 7.37
N PRO A 653 18.75 -19.45 7.17
CA PRO A 653 17.59 -18.74 7.69
C PRO A 653 16.37 -18.98 6.81
N LYS A 654 15.20 -19.02 7.44
CA LYS A 654 13.94 -18.84 6.72
C LYS A 654 13.81 -17.38 6.30
N ILE A 655 13.48 -17.13 5.02
CA ILE A 655 13.13 -15.80 4.55
C ILE A 655 11.60 -15.72 4.46
N ILE A 656 11.03 -14.74 5.16
CA ILE A 656 9.63 -14.34 5.05
C ILE A 656 9.57 -12.89 4.55
N ALA A 657 8.66 -12.63 3.63
CA ALA A 657 8.51 -11.30 3.05
C ALA A 657 7.06 -10.83 3.12
N SER A 658 6.83 -9.53 2.93
CA SER A 658 5.51 -8.99 2.63
C SER A 658 5.53 -8.14 1.37
N SER A 659 4.41 -8.15 0.67
CA SER A 659 4.22 -7.31 -0.51
C SER A 659 2.78 -6.82 -0.61
N ALA A 660 2.59 -5.63 -1.16
CA ALA A 660 1.28 -5.11 -1.53
C ALA A 660 0.87 -5.52 -2.94
N THR A 661 1.81 -5.93 -3.80
CA THR A 661 1.58 -6.33 -5.20
C THR A 661 2.20 -7.69 -5.50
N LEU A 662 1.61 -8.43 -6.45
CA LEU A 662 2.11 -9.73 -6.92
C LEU A 662 2.77 -9.67 -8.30
N ALA A 663 2.65 -8.56 -9.03
CA ALA A 663 3.18 -8.46 -10.38
C ALA A 663 4.72 -8.65 -10.37
N GLY A 664 5.21 -9.67 -11.10
CA GLY A 664 6.63 -10.00 -11.16
C GLY A 664 7.23 -10.53 -9.85
N HIS A 665 6.41 -11.08 -8.96
CA HIS A 665 6.86 -11.53 -7.64
C HIS A 665 7.89 -12.67 -7.72
N ASP A 666 7.62 -13.69 -8.53
CA ASP A 666 8.47 -14.90 -8.58
C ASP A 666 9.85 -14.54 -9.16
N GLU A 667 9.90 -13.76 -10.24
CA GLU A 667 11.13 -13.24 -10.83
C GLU A 667 11.89 -12.32 -9.87
N GLN A 668 11.16 -11.49 -9.11
CA GLN A 668 11.77 -10.62 -8.11
C GLN A 668 12.42 -11.41 -6.97
N VAL A 669 11.75 -12.45 -6.46
CA VAL A 669 12.27 -13.31 -5.40
C VAL A 669 13.48 -14.09 -5.89
N GLU A 670 13.42 -14.66 -7.08
CA GLU A 670 14.55 -15.36 -7.69
C GLU A 670 15.77 -14.43 -7.87
N ALA A 671 15.53 -13.21 -8.40
CA ALA A 671 16.58 -12.22 -8.60
C ALA A 671 17.25 -11.78 -7.28
N LEU A 672 16.46 -11.58 -6.23
CA LEU A 672 16.95 -11.09 -4.94
C LEU A 672 17.63 -12.19 -4.12
N TYR A 673 17.02 -13.37 -4.03
CA TYR A 673 17.41 -14.39 -3.06
C TYR A 673 17.95 -15.67 -3.68
N ARG A 674 17.84 -15.84 -4.99
CA ARG A 674 18.15 -17.10 -5.70
C ARG A 674 17.44 -18.32 -5.08
N ARG A 675 16.19 -18.11 -4.67
CA ARG A 675 15.30 -19.08 -4.08
C ARG A 675 13.95 -19.04 -4.78
N ASP A 676 13.24 -20.16 -4.72
CA ASP A 676 11.85 -20.18 -5.18
C ASP A 676 10.97 -19.27 -4.29
N GLY A 677 10.00 -18.60 -4.91
CA GLY A 677 9.00 -17.78 -4.23
C GLY A 677 7.67 -18.51 -4.04
N ARG A 678 7.03 -18.28 -2.91
CA ARG A 678 5.63 -18.65 -2.69
C ARG A 678 4.86 -17.49 -2.10
N THR A 679 3.68 -17.26 -2.61
CA THR A 679 2.76 -16.26 -2.05
C THR A 679 1.72 -16.92 -1.17
N PHE A 680 1.35 -16.27 -0.10
CA PHE A 680 0.24 -16.61 0.79
C PHE A 680 -0.57 -15.33 1.11
N PRO A 681 -1.89 -15.37 1.14
CA PRO A 681 -2.74 -16.49 0.74
C PRO A 681 -2.84 -16.66 -0.77
N ARG A 682 -3.25 -17.84 -1.22
CA ARG A 682 -3.61 -18.04 -2.63
C ARG A 682 -4.96 -17.41 -2.94
N PRO A 683 -5.07 -16.67 -4.04
CA PRO A 683 -6.36 -16.16 -4.49
C PRO A 683 -7.35 -17.30 -4.80
N GLY A 684 -8.63 -17.03 -4.65
CA GLY A 684 -9.69 -17.93 -5.06
C GLY A 684 -9.93 -17.93 -6.58
N PRO A 685 -10.93 -18.69 -7.04
CA PRO A 685 -11.28 -18.74 -8.46
C PRO A 685 -12.04 -17.48 -8.93
N GLU A 686 -12.41 -16.59 -8.04
CA GLU A 686 -13.11 -15.33 -8.32
C GLU A 686 -12.27 -14.15 -7.86
N ALA A 687 -12.38 -13.01 -8.57
CA ALA A 687 -11.72 -11.78 -8.17
C ALA A 687 -12.22 -11.30 -6.80
N GLY A 688 -11.30 -10.84 -5.95
CA GLY A 688 -11.65 -10.32 -4.62
C GLY A 688 -12.13 -11.36 -3.61
N ARG A 689 -12.01 -12.68 -3.92
CA ARG A 689 -12.41 -13.77 -3.04
C ARG A 689 -11.31 -14.80 -2.88
N SER A 690 -11.10 -15.26 -1.66
CA SER A 690 -10.27 -16.41 -1.28
C SER A 690 -10.90 -17.07 -0.06
N PHE A 691 -10.38 -18.22 0.38
CA PHE A 691 -10.79 -18.79 1.67
C PHE A 691 -10.55 -17.80 2.84
N TRP A 692 -9.51 -16.98 2.75
CA TRP A 692 -9.04 -16.09 3.81
C TRP A 692 -9.67 -14.70 3.80
N SER A 693 -10.31 -14.31 2.71
CA SER A 693 -10.93 -12.99 2.58
C SER A 693 -11.95 -12.95 1.45
N ARG A 694 -12.96 -12.11 1.64
CA ARG A 694 -14.00 -11.83 0.65
C ARG A 694 -14.23 -10.34 0.59
N SER A 695 -14.36 -9.78 -0.61
CA SER A 695 -14.86 -8.42 -0.80
C SER A 695 -16.32 -8.31 -0.35
N THR A 696 -16.66 -7.23 0.35
CA THR A 696 -18.04 -6.89 0.75
C THR A 696 -18.58 -5.77 -0.12
N ASP A 697 -19.86 -5.45 0.00
CA ASP A 697 -20.46 -4.28 -0.66
C ASP A 697 -20.14 -2.95 0.05
N VAL A 698 -19.42 -3.01 1.17
CA VAL A 698 -19.04 -1.84 1.96
C VAL A 698 -17.83 -1.15 1.35
N LEU A 699 -17.96 0.15 1.06
CA LEU A 699 -16.87 0.97 0.54
C LEU A 699 -15.72 1.09 1.55
N ALA A 700 -14.49 0.74 1.12
CA ALA A 700 -13.28 0.99 1.88
C ALA A 700 -12.57 2.26 1.44
N ARG A 701 -12.49 2.49 0.12
CA ARG A 701 -11.83 3.65 -0.51
C ARG A 701 -12.49 3.98 -1.83
N ARG A 702 -12.56 5.27 -2.13
CA ARG A 702 -12.94 5.77 -3.45
C ARG A 702 -11.73 6.41 -4.10
N PHE A 703 -11.40 5.98 -5.30
CA PHE A 703 -10.41 6.60 -6.17
C PHE A 703 -11.17 7.43 -7.20
N ALA A 704 -10.86 8.72 -7.27
CA ALA A 704 -11.42 9.61 -8.27
C ALA A 704 -10.26 10.16 -9.13
N GLY A 705 -10.28 9.82 -10.41
CA GLY A 705 -9.39 10.38 -11.42
C GLY A 705 -10.05 11.61 -12.03
N LEU A 706 -9.42 12.77 -11.92
CA LEU A 706 -9.87 14.02 -12.53
C LEU A 706 -9.07 14.27 -13.81
N ALA A 707 -9.72 14.82 -14.84
CA ALA A 707 -9.11 15.18 -16.12
C ALA A 707 -8.95 16.71 -16.24
N PRO A 708 -7.90 17.32 -15.60
CA PRO A 708 -7.68 18.76 -15.69
C PRO A 708 -7.31 19.18 -17.11
N ARG A 709 -7.77 20.35 -17.54
CA ARG A 709 -7.62 20.85 -18.92
C ARG A 709 -7.07 22.27 -18.92
N GLY A 710 -6.08 22.52 -19.78
CA GLY A 710 -5.50 23.83 -19.99
C GLY A 710 -4.67 24.39 -18.82
N VAL A 711 -4.23 23.52 -17.90
CA VAL A 711 -3.45 23.88 -16.72
C VAL A 711 -2.29 22.91 -16.53
N THR A 712 -1.26 23.30 -15.78
CA THR A 712 -0.20 22.37 -15.38
C THR A 712 -0.68 21.44 -14.27
N LEU A 713 0.03 20.33 -14.07
CA LEU A 713 -0.32 19.36 -13.04
C LEU A 713 -0.21 19.97 -11.63
N GLU A 714 0.81 20.81 -11.40
CA GLU A 714 1.02 21.50 -10.13
C GLU A 714 -0.17 22.44 -9.83
N TYR A 715 -0.57 23.25 -10.82
CA TYR A 715 -1.72 24.14 -10.66
C TYR A 715 -3.01 23.34 -10.39
N ALA A 716 -3.23 22.24 -11.11
CA ALA A 716 -4.40 21.37 -10.87
C ALA A 716 -4.38 20.79 -9.44
N THR A 717 -3.22 20.39 -8.93
CA THR A 717 -3.06 19.85 -7.57
C THR A 717 -3.37 20.92 -6.52
N ASP A 718 -2.88 22.15 -6.71
CA ASP A 718 -3.18 23.28 -5.82
C ASP A 718 -4.68 23.59 -5.81
N GLN A 719 -5.29 23.69 -6.98
CA GLN A 719 -6.73 23.96 -7.12
C GLN A 719 -7.59 22.84 -6.52
N LEU A 720 -7.19 21.58 -6.71
CA LEU A 720 -7.85 20.42 -6.11
C LEU A 720 -7.81 20.50 -4.58
N THR A 721 -6.64 20.79 -4.01
CA THR A 721 -6.45 20.92 -2.56
C THR A 721 -7.28 22.07 -2.00
N GLU A 722 -7.25 23.25 -2.66
CA GLU A 722 -8.04 24.40 -2.27
C GLU A 722 -9.55 24.13 -2.35
N SER A 723 -10.01 23.42 -3.39
CA SER A 723 -11.42 23.06 -3.56
C SER A 723 -11.86 22.05 -2.49
N LEU A 724 -11.05 21.03 -2.18
CA LEU A 724 -11.32 20.08 -1.09
C LEU A 724 -11.47 20.81 0.25
N GLN A 725 -10.57 21.73 0.58
CA GLN A 725 -10.62 22.50 1.81
C GLN A 725 -11.86 23.41 1.86
N ARG A 726 -12.23 24.04 0.75
CA ARG A 726 -13.46 24.87 0.69
C ARG A 726 -14.71 24.03 0.87
N VAL A 727 -14.80 22.88 0.22
CA VAL A 727 -15.95 21.98 0.36
C VAL A 727 -16.03 21.45 1.80
N THR A 728 -14.92 21.02 2.39
CA THR A 728 -14.86 20.60 3.80
C THR A 728 -15.28 21.75 4.72
N ARG A 729 -14.83 22.98 4.45
CA ARG A 729 -15.21 24.17 5.23
C ARG A 729 -16.71 24.44 5.19
N ARG A 730 -17.38 24.25 4.05
CA ARG A 730 -18.86 24.36 3.98
C ARG A 730 -19.54 23.40 4.95
N ALA A 731 -19.04 22.17 5.10
CA ALA A 731 -19.60 21.21 6.05
C ALA A 731 -19.40 21.64 7.52
N VAL A 732 -18.33 22.40 7.81
CA VAL A 732 -18.10 22.99 9.14
C VAL A 732 -19.02 24.18 9.38
N ASP A 733 -19.16 25.06 8.39
CA ASP A 733 -19.90 26.33 8.53
C ASP A 733 -21.43 26.13 8.46
N ASP A 734 -21.92 25.15 7.69
CA ASP A 734 -23.35 24.81 7.57
C ASP A 734 -23.60 23.28 7.62
N PRO A 735 -23.40 22.64 8.78
CA PRO A 735 -23.63 21.20 8.92
C PRO A 735 -25.09 20.80 8.70
N ALA A 736 -26.07 21.71 8.99
CA ALA A 736 -27.48 21.42 8.81
C ALA A 736 -27.87 21.41 7.32
N GLY A 737 -27.38 22.35 6.53
CA GLY A 737 -27.64 22.40 5.09
C GLY A 737 -27.00 21.20 4.35
N VAL A 738 -25.80 20.82 4.72
CA VAL A 738 -25.13 19.62 4.16
C VAL A 738 -25.89 18.36 4.54
N ALA A 739 -26.29 18.22 5.81
CA ALA A 739 -27.09 17.08 6.27
C ALA A 739 -28.42 16.95 5.52
N ALA A 740 -29.12 18.08 5.30
CA ALA A 740 -30.37 18.11 4.54
C ALA A 740 -30.14 17.67 3.07
N THR A 741 -29.03 18.08 2.45
CA THR A 741 -28.67 17.68 1.09
C THR A 741 -28.40 16.18 0.99
N LEU A 742 -27.76 15.61 2.02
CA LEU A 742 -27.38 14.20 2.06
C LEU A 742 -28.48 13.28 2.61
N GLY A 743 -29.52 13.83 3.24
CA GLY A 743 -30.55 13.04 3.90
C GLY A 743 -30.08 12.31 5.17
N ILE A 744 -29.04 12.85 5.85
CA ILE A 744 -28.45 12.26 7.06
C ILE A 744 -28.66 13.16 8.29
N ASP A 745 -28.37 12.63 9.48
CA ASP A 745 -28.45 13.41 10.71
C ASP A 745 -27.33 14.45 10.80
N ALA A 746 -27.69 15.72 11.03
CA ALA A 746 -26.75 16.83 11.17
C ALA A 746 -25.71 16.62 12.30
N ALA A 747 -26.06 15.86 13.34
CA ALA A 747 -25.14 15.52 14.42
C ALA A 747 -23.95 14.65 13.96
N LYS A 748 -24.06 13.96 12.83
CA LYS A 748 -23.00 13.11 12.26
C LYS A 748 -21.99 13.89 11.42
N ILE A 749 -22.33 15.08 10.92
CA ILE A 749 -21.45 15.87 10.04
C ILE A 749 -20.10 16.22 10.69
N PRO A 750 -20.03 16.69 11.95
CA PRO A 750 -18.72 16.97 12.58
C PRO A 750 -17.79 15.76 12.63
N ASP A 751 -18.33 14.56 12.88
CA ASP A 751 -17.55 13.34 12.94
C ASP A 751 -17.05 12.92 11.54
N LEU A 752 -17.86 13.11 10.50
CA LEU A 752 -17.45 12.89 9.11
C LEU A 752 -16.36 13.86 8.69
N VAL A 753 -16.47 15.14 9.04
CA VAL A 753 -15.42 16.15 8.79
C VAL A 753 -14.12 15.77 9.50
N LEU A 754 -14.15 15.27 10.74
CA LEU A 754 -12.95 14.81 11.44
C LEU A 754 -12.23 13.67 10.70
N GLN A 755 -12.93 12.85 9.94
CA GLN A 755 -12.34 11.78 9.16
C GLN A 755 -11.76 12.23 7.81
N TYR A 756 -12.41 13.19 7.15
CA TYR A 756 -12.09 13.60 5.78
C TYR A 756 -11.56 15.04 5.69
N GLY A 757 -11.35 15.72 6.81
CA GLY A 757 -10.88 17.10 6.86
C GLY A 757 -9.36 17.26 6.87
N VAL A 758 -8.61 16.18 6.67
CA VAL A 758 -7.14 16.22 6.56
C VAL A 758 -6.73 15.78 5.16
N ASP A 759 -6.17 16.70 4.41
CA ASP A 759 -5.66 16.44 3.07
C ASP A 759 -4.17 16.08 3.14
N VAL A 760 -3.77 15.03 2.40
CA VAL A 760 -2.39 14.63 2.23
C VAL A 760 -2.05 14.72 0.76
N VAL A 761 -1.18 15.64 0.40
CA VAL A 761 -0.76 15.89 -0.98
C VAL A 761 0.55 15.14 -1.26
N TYR A 762 0.59 14.41 -2.36
CA TYR A 762 1.78 13.73 -2.86
C TYR A 762 2.24 14.36 -4.17
N GLY A 763 3.48 14.85 -4.21
CA GLY A 763 4.12 15.31 -5.44
C GLY A 763 4.98 14.20 -6.07
N SER A 764 5.20 14.26 -7.37
CA SER A 764 6.07 13.32 -8.10
C SER A 764 7.56 13.59 -7.83
N THR A 765 7.92 14.82 -7.51
CA THR A 765 9.30 15.25 -7.19
C THR A 765 9.31 16.19 -5.98
N LEU A 766 10.51 16.40 -5.40
CA LEU A 766 10.69 17.37 -4.31
C LEU A 766 10.42 18.82 -4.73
N LYS A 767 10.29 19.10 -6.03
CA LYS A 767 9.94 20.43 -6.55
C LYS A 767 8.44 20.65 -6.62
N ASP A 768 7.65 19.58 -6.58
CA ASP A 768 6.19 19.62 -6.67
C ASP A 768 5.54 19.80 -5.28
N VAL A 769 6.35 19.77 -4.22
CA VAL A 769 6.00 19.99 -2.82
C VAL A 769 6.71 21.24 -2.32
#